data_1e8882e3650834a3ff637fe321b5559f
#
_entry.id   1e8882e3650834a3ff637fe321b5559f
#
_cell.length_a   1.000
_cell.length_b   1.000
_cell.length_c   1.000
_cell.angle_alpha   90.00
_cell.angle_beta   90.00
_cell.angle_gamma   90.00
#
_symmetry.space_group_name_H-M   'P 1'
#
loop_
_entity.id
_entity.type
_entity.pdbx_description
1 polymer ?
#
loop_
_entity_poly.entity_id
_entity_poly.type
_entity_poly.pdbx_seq_one_letter_code
_entity_poly.pdbx_strand_id
1 'polypeptide(L)'
;MEVLRAAAARMSRLMLLMSDAGEVRPCGSAGPDTISSTCLYAFAAAAASVFASQHRERGRAVAATSFGPTPTIPAIIKFSSEYDEYRGDESRSRGTAESLSFPRNEDEVRAIARSLSAARTPITVQGARTGLAAGAVPQGGHVLNLSHMNRPLGLREEDGRFYLRVQPGLVLSELRKHLAAKAFPTEGWDEASLTAAQRLAEAPEQMFPTDPTETSACLGGMAACNASGARSFRYGAMRGHVTALRLVLANGDVVALRRDEVRARGRHLMLKTEGGSTIEADLPTYQMPHAKNASGYFVEDDMDALDLIIGSDGTLGIITELELALMPAPAVVWAASCFFATEGQAVEATIAARADLKHAAALEYFDPAALDVLRRARAQGSAFAALPLLPARFGCCLYVELQAPVEDEAMADLERLGAIVRAAGGSESDSWVARTAVDRETLRFFRHAVPESVNMLIDERRREEPSITKLGSDMSVPDDRLRDVISLYRSTLAQEGLESAAWGHIGNNHLHVNVLPRNAEEYARGKALFARWAQDVTAMGGAVSAEHGVGKLKRDFLTTMYGSEHVREMARLKLAFDPACQLGRGNLFDAALLDEVRREGAAVPEGADAADAGPDAADAGPDASGAGPDTAAVGPDATPVSLAAAPADALAKAMNTGEVS
;
A
#
# COMPACT_ATOMS: atom_id res chain seq x y z
N MET A 1 -4.97 22.59 -19.32
CA MET A 1 -5.14 24.04 -19.49
C MET A 1 -6.53 24.39 -20.00
N GLU A 2 -7.06 23.71 -21.00
CA GLU A 2 -8.45 23.97 -21.47
C GLU A 2 -9.52 23.60 -20.45
N VAL A 3 -9.36 22.51 -19.71
CA VAL A 3 -10.29 22.08 -18.65
C VAL A 3 -10.34 23.09 -17.50
N LEU A 4 -9.20 23.67 -17.11
CA LEU A 4 -9.14 24.72 -16.09
C LEU A 4 -9.72 26.06 -16.58
N ARG A 5 -9.56 26.39 -17.87
CA ARG A 5 -10.20 27.58 -18.48
C ARG A 5 -11.70 27.40 -18.61
N ALA A 6 -12.18 26.19 -18.92
CA ALA A 6 -13.60 25.87 -18.96
C ALA A 6 -14.25 25.90 -17.56
N ALA A 7 -13.54 25.44 -16.53
CA ALA A 7 -13.99 25.51 -15.13
C ALA A 7 -14.05 26.96 -14.63
N ALA A 8 -13.05 27.78 -14.92
CA ALA A 8 -13.02 29.19 -14.56
C ALA A 8 -14.12 30.00 -15.30
N ALA A 9 -14.38 29.71 -16.57
CA ALA A 9 -15.44 30.34 -17.35
C ALA A 9 -16.85 29.95 -16.85
N ARG A 10 -17.04 28.71 -16.38
CA ARG A 10 -18.29 28.26 -15.74
C ARG A 10 -18.49 28.90 -14.37
N MET A 11 -17.43 29.06 -13.56
CA MET A 11 -17.50 29.77 -12.28
C MET A 11 -17.87 31.26 -12.47
N SER A 12 -17.31 31.96 -13.45
CA SER A 12 -17.67 33.35 -13.76
C SER A 12 -19.13 33.48 -14.20
N ARG A 13 -19.66 32.52 -14.95
CA ARG A 13 -21.08 32.48 -15.32
C ARG A 13 -22.00 32.19 -14.14
N LEU A 14 -21.60 31.34 -13.22
CA LEU A 14 -22.36 31.02 -11.99
C LEU A 14 -22.42 32.24 -11.06
N MET A 15 -21.34 32.99 -10.94
CA MET A 15 -21.30 34.24 -10.16
C MET A 15 -22.19 35.34 -10.80
N LEU A 16 -22.27 35.43 -12.11
CA LEU A 16 -23.18 36.34 -12.81
C LEU A 16 -24.67 35.96 -12.64
N LEU A 17 -24.99 34.67 -12.66
CA LEU A 17 -26.34 34.17 -12.42
C LEU A 17 -26.83 34.35 -10.98
N MET A 18 -25.93 34.32 -10.00
CA MET A 18 -26.25 34.60 -8.59
C MET A 18 -26.41 36.11 -8.31
N SER A 19 -25.77 36.97 -9.09
CA SER A 19 -25.95 38.43 -9.05
C SER A 19 -27.34 38.88 -9.58
N ASP A 20 -27.89 38.17 -10.55
CA ASP A 20 -29.21 38.46 -11.13
C ASP A 20 -30.39 37.92 -10.31
N ALA A 21 -30.14 37.03 -9.32
CA ALA A 21 -31.19 36.44 -8.48
C ALA A 21 -31.61 37.30 -7.27
N GLY A 22 -31.06 38.48 -7.10
CA GLY A 22 -31.60 39.50 -6.17
C GLY A 22 -31.52 39.22 -4.67
N GLU A 23 -30.74 38.26 -4.21
CA GLU A 23 -30.68 37.88 -2.80
C GLU A 23 -29.26 37.99 -2.17
N VAL A 24 -28.65 39.16 -2.21
CA VAL A 24 -27.64 39.56 -1.21
C VAL A 24 -27.60 41.08 -1.08
N ARG A 25 -28.15 41.61 -0.01
CA ARG A 25 -27.90 43.00 0.38
C ARG A 25 -26.53 43.11 1.06
N PRO A 26 -25.69 44.08 0.70
CA PRO A 26 -24.42 44.27 1.41
C PRO A 26 -24.71 44.88 2.79
N CYS A 27 -24.26 44.21 3.84
CA CYS A 27 -24.22 44.73 5.18
C CYS A 27 -23.01 45.67 5.32
N GLY A 28 -23.26 46.89 5.75
CA GLY A 28 -22.27 47.95 5.83
C GLY A 28 -21.23 47.69 6.95
N SER A 29 -20.04 48.16 6.68
CA SER A 29 -18.96 48.56 7.56
C SER A 29 -18.74 47.77 8.86
N ALA A 30 -17.92 46.75 8.83
CA ALA A 30 -17.16 46.25 9.96
C ALA A 30 -15.77 45.79 9.46
N GLY A 31 -14.74 46.02 10.25
CA GLY A 31 -13.32 45.91 9.90
C GLY A 31 -12.83 44.50 9.54
N PRO A 32 -11.53 44.32 9.21
CA PRO A 32 -11.02 43.21 8.41
C PRO A 32 -10.83 41.87 9.13
N ASP A 33 -11.47 41.56 10.25
CA ASP A 33 -11.14 40.42 11.10
C ASP A 33 -12.24 39.37 11.33
N THR A 34 -13.28 39.31 10.49
CA THR A 34 -14.31 38.26 10.68
C THR A 34 -14.79 37.72 9.34
N ILE A 35 -14.11 36.73 8.82
CA ILE A 35 -14.67 35.84 7.77
C ILE A 35 -15.48 34.76 8.50
N SER A 36 -16.80 34.84 8.38
CA SER A 36 -17.74 33.91 9.02
C SER A 36 -17.54 32.50 8.45
N SER A 37 -17.56 31.51 9.35
CA SER A 37 -17.44 30.06 9.10
C SER A 37 -18.42 29.53 8.04
N THR A 38 -19.47 30.25 7.72
CA THR A 38 -20.49 29.88 6.72
C THR A 38 -19.96 29.94 5.27
N CYS A 39 -18.98 30.79 4.96
CA CYS A 39 -18.38 30.85 3.63
C CYS A 39 -17.42 29.67 3.34
N LEU A 40 -16.74 29.16 4.35
CA LEU A 40 -15.85 28.00 4.21
C LEU A 40 -16.62 26.69 3.99
N TYR A 41 -17.79 26.52 4.62
CA TYR A 41 -18.65 25.36 4.39
C TYR A 41 -19.24 25.33 2.96
N ALA A 42 -19.55 26.48 2.40
CA ALA A 42 -20.03 26.57 1.02
C ALA A 42 -18.95 26.18 -0.02
N PHE A 43 -17.69 26.46 0.25
CA PHE A 43 -16.56 26.10 -0.65
C PHE A 43 -16.23 24.61 -0.62
N ALA A 44 -16.21 23.99 0.56
CA ALA A 44 -15.96 22.55 0.70
C ALA A 44 -17.09 21.71 0.10
N ALA A 45 -18.35 22.14 0.29
CA ALA A 45 -19.53 21.49 -0.29
C ALA A 45 -19.60 21.63 -1.82
N ALA A 46 -19.14 22.75 -2.38
CA ALA A 46 -19.11 22.96 -3.83
C ALA A 46 -18.03 22.12 -4.52
N ALA A 47 -16.85 21.97 -3.92
CA ALA A 47 -15.78 21.11 -4.45
C ALA A 47 -16.17 19.62 -4.43
N ALA A 48 -16.78 19.15 -3.34
CA ALA A 48 -17.28 17.78 -3.23
C ALA A 48 -18.44 17.49 -4.22
N SER A 49 -19.31 18.48 -4.48
CA SER A 49 -20.44 18.37 -5.40
C SER A 49 -19.99 18.30 -6.87
N VAL A 50 -18.92 18.99 -7.24
CA VAL A 50 -18.40 18.96 -8.63
C VAL A 50 -17.75 17.60 -8.92
N PHE A 51 -17.08 16.97 -7.95
CA PHE A 51 -16.53 15.61 -8.09
C PHE A 51 -17.64 14.55 -8.17
N ALA A 52 -18.69 14.69 -7.37
CA ALA A 52 -19.83 13.77 -7.37
C ALA A 52 -20.73 13.87 -8.61
N SER A 53 -20.81 15.04 -9.25
CA SER A 53 -21.66 15.24 -10.44
C SER A 53 -21.03 14.65 -11.71
N GLN A 54 -19.71 14.61 -11.83
CA GLN A 54 -19.03 13.99 -12.98
C GLN A 54 -19.21 12.47 -13.03
N HIS A 55 -19.45 11.81 -11.89
CA HIS A 55 -19.76 10.39 -11.84
C HIS A 55 -21.25 10.04 -11.97
N ARG A 56 -22.17 11.00 -11.78
CA ARG A 56 -23.63 10.78 -11.88
C ARG A 56 -24.21 10.89 -13.29
N GLU A 57 -23.57 11.57 -14.20
CA GLU A 57 -24.15 11.78 -15.56
C GLU A 57 -23.91 10.61 -16.53
N ARG A 58 -23.05 9.64 -16.20
CA ARG A 58 -22.80 8.46 -17.05
C ARG A 58 -23.63 7.22 -16.71
N GLY A 59 -24.53 7.30 -15.72
CA GLY A 59 -25.35 6.18 -15.22
C GLY A 59 -26.79 6.12 -15.73
N ARG A 60 -27.21 6.89 -16.75
CA ARG A 60 -28.58 6.87 -17.27
C ARG A 60 -28.63 6.30 -18.68
N ALA A 61 -29.05 5.08 -18.78
CA ALA A 61 -29.96 4.44 -19.74
C ALA A 61 -29.74 2.93 -19.75
N VAL A 62 -30.71 2.15 -19.29
CA VAL A 62 -31.58 1.34 -20.15
C VAL A 62 -32.58 0.64 -19.24
N ALA A 63 -33.86 0.78 -19.55
CA ALA A 63 -34.96 0.16 -18.85
C ALA A 63 -34.93 -1.37 -18.98
N ALA A 64 -35.14 -2.05 -17.86
CA ALA A 64 -35.23 -3.52 -17.78
C ALA A 64 -36.53 -4.05 -18.36
N THR A 65 -36.43 -4.95 -19.32
CA THR A 65 -37.46 -5.96 -19.61
C THR A 65 -37.04 -7.27 -18.97
N SER A 66 -37.93 -7.81 -18.17
CA SER A 66 -37.78 -9.04 -17.42
C SER A 66 -37.75 -10.28 -18.35
N PHE A 67 -36.56 -10.93 -18.40
CA PHE A 67 -36.46 -12.36 -18.76
C PHE A 67 -35.58 -13.04 -17.71
N GLY A 68 -35.98 -14.29 -17.30
CA GLY A 68 -35.28 -15.05 -16.29
C GLY A 68 -33.82 -15.37 -16.66
N PRO A 69 -32.99 -15.74 -15.67
CA PRO A 69 -31.53 -15.69 -15.83
C PRO A 69 -31.03 -16.83 -16.72
N THR A 70 -30.72 -16.52 -17.96
CA THR A 70 -29.66 -17.25 -18.68
C THR A 70 -28.34 -16.69 -18.15
N PRO A 71 -27.35 -17.52 -17.78
CA PRO A 71 -26.03 -17.00 -17.39
C PRO A 71 -25.39 -16.33 -18.60
N THR A 72 -25.51 -15.03 -18.69
CA THR A 72 -24.77 -14.21 -19.66
C THR A 72 -23.32 -14.20 -19.19
N ILE A 73 -22.43 -14.86 -19.95
CA ILE A 73 -20.99 -14.70 -19.78
C ILE A 73 -20.70 -13.20 -19.90
N PRO A 74 -20.03 -12.58 -18.90
CA PRO A 74 -19.72 -11.16 -18.95
C PRO A 74 -18.94 -10.85 -20.22
N ALA A 75 -19.27 -9.76 -20.88
CA ALA A 75 -18.66 -9.43 -22.15
C ALA A 75 -17.15 -9.21 -21.99
N ILE A 76 -16.33 -10.01 -22.66
CA ILE A 76 -14.94 -9.70 -22.93
C ILE A 76 -14.94 -8.63 -24.02
N ILE A 77 -14.61 -7.39 -23.65
CA ILE A 77 -14.65 -6.22 -24.52
C ILE A 77 -13.30 -6.09 -25.20
N LYS A 78 -13.28 -5.89 -26.52
CA LYS A 78 -12.03 -5.55 -27.22
C LYS A 78 -11.53 -4.18 -26.75
N PHE A 79 -10.23 -4.08 -26.47
CA PHE A 79 -9.64 -2.84 -26.02
C PHE A 79 -9.69 -1.77 -27.12
N SER A 80 -10.10 -0.54 -26.77
CA SER A 80 -10.15 0.62 -27.64
C SER A 80 -9.63 1.86 -26.91
N SER A 81 -9.46 2.97 -27.61
CA SER A 81 -9.04 4.26 -27.01
C SER A 81 -9.99 4.78 -25.92
N GLU A 82 -11.24 4.36 -25.92
CA GLU A 82 -12.23 4.65 -24.87
C GLU A 82 -11.79 4.14 -23.49
N TYR A 83 -10.99 3.06 -23.45
CA TYR A 83 -10.49 2.43 -22.25
C TYR A 83 -9.03 2.75 -21.95
N ASP A 84 -8.45 3.77 -22.55
CA ASP A 84 -7.03 4.10 -22.45
C ASP A 84 -6.55 4.34 -21.00
N GLU A 85 -7.46 4.78 -20.12
CA GLU A 85 -7.17 4.92 -18.69
C GLU A 85 -6.81 3.60 -17.97
N TYR A 86 -7.30 2.43 -18.47
CA TYR A 86 -7.01 1.11 -17.92
C TYR A 86 -5.63 0.56 -18.30
N ARG A 87 -4.85 1.29 -19.11
CA ARG A 87 -3.46 0.95 -19.43
C ARG A 87 -2.47 1.41 -18.38
N GLY A 88 -2.89 2.19 -17.38
CA GLY A 88 -2.00 2.77 -16.38
C GLY A 88 -2.56 2.72 -14.97
N ASP A 89 -1.71 3.12 -14.02
CA ASP A 89 -2.04 3.36 -12.62
C ASP A 89 -1.33 4.64 -12.12
N GLU A 90 -1.39 4.92 -10.82
CA GLU A 90 -0.75 6.10 -10.22
C GLU A 90 0.80 6.06 -10.23
N SER A 91 1.41 4.94 -10.61
CA SER A 91 2.86 4.89 -10.86
C SER A 91 3.27 5.73 -12.08
N ARG A 92 2.29 6.19 -12.87
CA ARG A 92 2.44 6.86 -14.18
C ARG A 92 3.03 5.96 -15.28
N SER A 93 3.23 4.68 -15.00
CA SER A 93 3.58 3.68 -16.00
C SER A 93 2.37 3.35 -16.87
N ARG A 94 2.62 3.01 -18.13
CA ARG A 94 1.58 2.62 -19.09
C ARG A 94 1.96 1.32 -19.78
N GLY A 95 0.97 0.49 -20.01
CA GLY A 95 1.12 -0.80 -20.66
C GLY A 95 0.19 -0.98 -21.85
N THR A 96 0.02 -2.23 -22.26
CA THR A 96 -0.83 -2.63 -23.38
C THR A 96 -1.79 -3.73 -22.96
N ALA A 97 -2.97 -3.77 -23.57
CA ALA A 97 -3.96 -4.83 -23.38
C ALA A 97 -4.79 -5.00 -24.67
N GLU A 98 -5.23 -6.22 -24.95
CA GLU A 98 -6.07 -6.56 -26.10
C GLU A 98 -7.55 -6.54 -25.78
N SER A 99 -7.90 -6.81 -24.52
CA SER A 99 -9.31 -6.86 -24.05
C SER A 99 -9.44 -6.50 -22.58
N LEU A 100 -10.68 -6.21 -22.18
CA LEU A 100 -11.01 -5.96 -20.77
C LEU A 100 -12.41 -6.48 -20.43
N SER A 101 -12.69 -6.62 -19.12
CA SER A 101 -14.00 -6.96 -18.59
C SER A 101 -14.23 -6.36 -17.21
N PHE A 102 -15.51 -6.19 -16.85
CA PHE A 102 -15.99 -5.63 -15.58
C PHE A 102 -16.98 -6.60 -14.93
N PRO A 103 -16.50 -7.68 -14.28
CA PRO A 103 -17.39 -8.61 -13.59
C PRO A 103 -18.09 -7.94 -12.40
N ARG A 104 -19.27 -8.48 -12.02
CA ARG A 104 -20.08 -8.00 -10.90
C ARG A 104 -20.14 -8.98 -9.73
N ASN A 105 -19.73 -10.21 -9.96
CA ASN A 105 -19.74 -11.29 -8.97
C ASN A 105 -18.67 -12.34 -9.27
N GLU A 106 -18.47 -13.25 -8.33
CA GLU A 106 -17.47 -14.33 -8.45
C GLU A 106 -17.72 -15.26 -9.63
N ASP A 107 -18.98 -15.61 -9.92
CA ASP A 107 -19.31 -16.53 -11.02
C ASP A 107 -18.88 -15.93 -12.37
N GLU A 108 -19.05 -14.62 -12.54
CA GLU A 108 -18.57 -13.91 -13.72
C GLU A 108 -17.04 -13.93 -13.80
N VAL A 109 -16.32 -13.71 -12.69
CA VAL A 109 -14.85 -13.81 -12.63
C VAL A 109 -14.40 -15.21 -13.01
N ARG A 110 -15.03 -16.26 -12.46
CA ARG A 110 -14.72 -17.66 -12.77
C ARG A 110 -14.95 -18.00 -14.24
N ALA A 111 -16.03 -17.53 -14.83
CA ALA A 111 -16.33 -17.75 -16.26
C ALA A 111 -15.30 -17.08 -17.16
N ILE A 112 -14.93 -15.82 -16.86
CA ILE A 112 -13.87 -15.09 -17.59
C ILE A 112 -12.53 -15.80 -17.44
N ALA A 113 -12.12 -16.15 -16.21
CA ALA A 113 -10.86 -16.82 -15.94
C ALA A 113 -10.74 -18.14 -16.72
N ARG A 114 -11.78 -18.98 -16.73
CA ARG A 114 -11.81 -20.23 -17.53
C ARG A 114 -11.63 -19.97 -19.02
N SER A 115 -12.33 -18.97 -19.55
CA SER A 115 -12.21 -18.61 -20.99
C SER A 115 -10.81 -18.15 -21.35
N LEU A 116 -10.20 -17.29 -20.52
CA LEU A 116 -8.86 -16.77 -20.73
C LEU A 116 -7.79 -17.85 -20.50
N SER A 117 -8.01 -18.76 -19.56
CA SER A 117 -7.12 -19.89 -19.29
C SER A 117 -7.04 -20.83 -20.49
N ALA A 118 -8.17 -21.17 -21.09
CA ALA A 118 -8.21 -22.00 -22.31
C ALA A 118 -7.44 -21.36 -23.46
N ALA A 119 -7.45 -20.03 -23.56
CA ALA A 119 -6.71 -19.25 -24.57
C ALA A 119 -5.26 -18.93 -24.17
N ARG A 120 -4.83 -19.29 -22.94
CA ARG A 120 -3.55 -18.90 -22.32
C ARG A 120 -3.30 -17.40 -22.33
N THR A 121 -4.35 -16.60 -22.19
CA THR A 121 -4.29 -15.15 -22.21
C THR A 121 -3.81 -14.62 -20.85
N PRO A 122 -2.79 -13.76 -20.78
CA PRO A 122 -2.38 -13.11 -19.55
C PRO A 122 -3.50 -12.27 -18.96
N ILE A 123 -3.60 -12.21 -17.62
CA ILE A 123 -4.63 -11.48 -16.91
C ILE A 123 -3.97 -10.47 -15.97
N THR A 124 -4.28 -9.20 -16.14
CA THR A 124 -3.95 -8.14 -15.19
C THR A 124 -5.20 -7.77 -14.39
N VAL A 125 -5.18 -8.06 -13.09
CA VAL A 125 -6.29 -7.70 -12.19
C VAL A 125 -6.14 -6.23 -11.79
N GLN A 126 -7.24 -5.48 -11.86
CA GLN A 126 -7.30 -4.08 -11.45
C GLN A 126 -8.46 -3.83 -10.49
N GLY A 127 -8.24 -2.95 -9.53
CA GLY A 127 -9.26 -2.24 -8.76
C GLY A 127 -9.34 -0.79 -9.18
N ALA A 128 -9.15 0.14 -8.24
CA ALA A 128 -9.15 1.60 -8.48
C ALA A 128 -7.88 2.12 -9.17
N ARG A 129 -6.86 1.32 -9.35
CA ARG A 129 -5.57 1.68 -10.00
C ARG A 129 -4.77 2.77 -9.26
N THR A 130 -4.92 2.85 -7.95
CA THR A 130 -4.23 3.81 -7.07
C THR A 130 -2.81 3.37 -6.69
N GLY A 131 -2.35 2.22 -7.17
CA GLY A 131 -1.04 1.65 -6.84
C GLY A 131 0.12 2.44 -7.44
N LEU A 132 1.26 2.47 -6.71
CA LEU A 132 2.46 3.23 -7.07
C LEU A 132 3.61 2.35 -7.61
N ALA A 133 3.41 1.04 -7.69
CA ALA A 133 4.44 0.08 -8.10
C ALA A 133 4.19 -0.55 -9.48
N ALA A 134 3.28 0.01 -10.29
CA ALA A 134 2.85 -0.50 -11.59
C ALA A 134 2.25 -1.93 -11.54
N GLY A 135 1.73 -2.36 -10.39
CA GLY A 135 1.11 -3.68 -10.23
C GLY A 135 -0.11 -3.88 -11.13
N ALA A 136 -0.91 -2.83 -11.30
CA ALA A 136 -2.12 -2.83 -12.12
C ALA A 136 -1.88 -2.48 -13.61
N VAL A 137 -0.64 -2.22 -14.03
CA VAL A 137 -0.29 -1.89 -15.43
C VAL A 137 -0.23 -3.16 -16.28
N PRO A 138 -1.03 -3.32 -17.35
CA PRO A 138 -1.07 -4.54 -18.12
C PRO A 138 0.18 -4.69 -19.03
N GLN A 139 0.64 -5.93 -19.17
CA GLN A 139 1.70 -6.31 -20.10
C GLN A 139 1.12 -7.28 -21.16
N GLY A 140 0.26 -6.76 -22.04
CA GLY A 140 -0.53 -7.54 -22.98
C GLY A 140 -1.73 -8.24 -22.31
N GLY A 141 -2.48 -8.99 -23.09
CA GLY A 141 -3.56 -9.85 -22.65
C GLY A 141 -4.85 -9.11 -22.22
N HIS A 142 -5.43 -9.54 -21.13
CA HIS A 142 -6.73 -9.11 -20.67
C HIS A 142 -6.64 -8.31 -19.36
N VAL A 143 -7.37 -7.19 -19.29
CA VAL A 143 -7.59 -6.45 -18.05
C VAL A 143 -8.89 -6.93 -17.40
N LEU A 144 -8.80 -7.47 -16.20
CA LEU A 144 -9.94 -7.82 -15.36
C LEU A 144 -10.11 -6.74 -14.30
N ASN A 145 -11.03 -5.79 -14.51
CA ASN A 145 -11.25 -4.71 -13.57
C ASN A 145 -12.42 -5.00 -12.64
N LEU A 146 -12.15 -5.08 -11.34
CA LEU A 146 -13.10 -5.49 -10.30
C LEU A 146 -13.92 -4.32 -9.72
N SER A 147 -13.86 -3.11 -10.27
CA SER A 147 -14.55 -1.94 -9.73
C SER A 147 -16.08 -2.07 -9.66
N HIS A 148 -16.67 -2.96 -10.47
CA HIS A 148 -18.11 -3.24 -10.41
C HIS A 148 -18.49 -4.30 -9.34
N MET A 149 -17.51 -4.93 -8.70
CA MET A 149 -17.68 -5.78 -7.53
C MET A 149 -17.49 -4.94 -6.27
N ASN A 150 -18.44 -4.08 -5.95
CA ASN A 150 -18.28 -3.01 -4.96
C ASN A 150 -19.32 -3.02 -3.82
N ARG A 151 -19.92 -4.17 -3.55
CA ARG A 151 -20.99 -4.28 -2.55
C ARG A 151 -20.50 -4.88 -1.24
N PRO A 152 -21.00 -4.41 -0.09
CA PRO A 152 -21.02 -5.21 1.14
C PRO A 152 -21.95 -6.42 0.94
N LEU A 153 -21.50 -7.58 1.42
CA LEU A 153 -22.16 -8.87 1.18
C LEU A 153 -22.85 -9.44 2.42
N GLY A 154 -22.51 -8.98 3.60
CA GLY A 154 -23.07 -9.44 4.85
C GLY A 154 -22.25 -8.98 6.05
N LEU A 155 -22.81 -9.11 7.22
CA LEU A 155 -22.19 -8.79 8.50
C LEU A 155 -22.35 -9.96 9.46
N ARG A 156 -21.30 -10.27 10.20
CA ARG A 156 -21.30 -11.25 11.27
C ARG A 156 -20.91 -10.56 12.58
N GLU A 157 -21.53 -10.93 13.65
CA GLU A 157 -21.13 -10.50 14.99
C GLU A 157 -20.81 -11.75 15.82
N GLU A 158 -19.68 -11.71 16.49
CA GLU A 158 -19.20 -12.79 17.36
C GLU A 158 -18.48 -12.17 18.55
N ASP A 159 -18.91 -12.49 19.76
CA ASP A 159 -18.36 -11.97 21.02
C ASP A 159 -18.23 -10.43 21.07
N GLY A 160 -19.21 -9.72 20.51
CA GLY A 160 -19.25 -8.27 20.44
C GLY A 160 -18.33 -7.63 19.40
N ARG A 161 -17.70 -8.44 18.54
CA ARG A 161 -16.89 -8.00 17.41
C ARG A 161 -17.67 -8.15 16.12
N PHE A 162 -17.51 -7.18 15.22
CA PHE A 162 -18.17 -7.19 13.92
C PHE A 162 -17.18 -7.53 12.82
N TYR A 163 -17.65 -8.37 11.88
CA TYR A 163 -16.90 -8.82 10.70
C TYR A 163 -17.74 -8.57 9.47
N LEU A 164 -17.23 -7.73 8.57
CA LEU A 164 -17.96 -7.31 7.37
C LEU A 164 -17.43 -8.05 6.15
N ARG A 165 -18.32 -8.77 5.45
CA ARG A 165 -18.02 -9.37 4.15
C ARG A 165 -18.23 -8.35 3.04
N VAL A 166 -17.26 -8.24 2.15
CA VAL A 166 -17.26 -7.25 1.07
C VAL A 166 -16.73 -7.81 -0.24
N GLN A 167 -17.19 -7.25 -1.34
CA GLN A 167 -16.58 -7.44 -2.64
C GLN A 167 -15.29 -6.59 -2.77
N PRO A 168 -14.30 -7.03 -3.57
CA PRO A 168 -12.97 -6.43 -3.65
C PRO A 168 -12.93 -5.02 -4.23
N GLY A 169 -13.91 -4.64 -5.04
CA GLY A 169 -14.01 -3.32 -5.67
C GLY A 169 -14.65 -2.25 -4.77
N LEU A 170 -15.13 -2.60 -3.56
CA LEU A 170 -15.60 -1.58 -2.61
C LEU A 170 -14.44 -0.68 -2.21
N VAL A 171 -14.60 0.64 -2.34
CA VAL A 171 -13.57 1.61 -1.99
C VAL A 171 -13.60 1.96 -0.51
N LEU A 172 -12.43 2.24 0.07
CA LEU A 172 -12.27 2.54 1.49
C LEU A 172 -13.12 3.74 1.94
N SER A 173 -13.22 4.79 1.14
CA SER A 173 -14.05 5.96 1.47
C SER A 173 -15.54 5.62 1.59
N GLU A 174 -16.06 4.72 0.75
CA GLU A 174 -17.46 4.28 0.85
C GLU A 174 -17.66 3.36 2.08
N LEU A 175 -16.72 2.45 2.35
CA LEU A 175 -16.75 1.66 3.59
C LEU A 175 -16.82 2.57 4.82
N ARG A 176 -15.97 3.61 4.89
CA ARG A 176 -15.97 4.59 6.00
C ARG A 176 -17.30 5.34 6.12
N LYS A 177 -17.92 5.71 5.00
CA LYS A 177 -19.25 6.35 5.01
C LYS A 177 -20.32 5.40 5.56
N HIS A 178 -20.32 4.13 5.15
CA HIS A 178 -21.26 3.12 5.66
C HIS A 178 -21.10 2.90 7.17
N LEU A 179 -19.86 2.82 7.65
CA LEU A 179 -19.56 2.65 9.07
C LEU A 179 -20.00 3.88 9.89
N ALA A 180 -19.68 5.09 9.44
CA ALA A 180 -20.07 6.34 10.11
C ALA A 180 -21.61 6.51 10.13
N ALA A 181 -22.30 6.11 9.07
CA ALA A 181 -23.76 6.15 9.01
C ALA A 181 -24.40 4.97 9.75
N LYS A 182 -23.62 3.96 10.17
CA LYS A 182 -24.08 2.67 10.69
C LYS A 182 -25.16 2.03 9.80
N ALA A 183 -25.03 2.21 8.49
CA ALA A 183 -26.00 1.77 7.50
C ALA A 183 -25.29 1.25 6.24
N PHE A 184 -25.76 0.09 5.78
CA PHE A 184 -25.24 -0.59 4.60
C PHE A 184 -26.35 -0.85 3.59
N PRO A 185 -26.05 -0.96 2.28
CA PRO A 185 -26.96 -1.54 1.31
C PRO A 185 -27.06 -3.06 1.57
N THR A 186 -28.17 -3.48 2.18
CA THR A 186 -28.39 -4.85 2.67
C THR A 186 -29.08 -5.76 1.65
N GLU A 187 -29.19 -5.32 0.39
CA GLU A 187 -29.81 -6.14 -0.65
C GLU A 187 -29.07 -7.48 -0.84
N GLY A 188 -29.80 -8.57 -0.68
CA GLY A 188 -29.26 -9.94 -0.80
C GLY A 188 -28.58 -10.47 0.47
N TRP A 189 -28.64 -9.75 1.59
CA TRP A 189 -28.12 -10.23 2.87
C TRP A 189 -29.05 -11.28 3.47
N ASP A 190 -28.48 -12.26 4.15
CA ASP A 190 -29.24 -13.27 4.91
C ASP A 190 -29.75 -12.66 6.24
N GLU A 191 -30.66 -13.41 6.91
CA GLU A 191 -31.31 -12.99 8.15
C GLU A 191 -30.29 -12.78 9.30
N ALA A 192 -29.22 -13.58 9.36
CA ALA A 192 -28.18 -13.45 10.36
C ALA A 192 -27.41 -12.14 10.17
N SER A 193 -27.06 -11.80 8.92
CA SER A 193 -26.40 -10.53 8.58
C SER A 193 -27.29 -9.33 8.85
N LEU A 194 -28.58 -9.41 8.58
CA LEU A 194 -29.54 -8.33 8.91
C LEU A 194 -29.65 -8.12 10.42
N THR A 195 -29.67 -9.20 11.20
CA THR A 195 -29.66 -9.14 12.66
C THR A 195 -28.37 -8.51 13.20
N ALA A 196 -27.21 -8.89 12.65
CA ALA A 196 -25.93 -8.29 13.03
C ALA A 196 -25.88 -6.80 12.68
N ALA A 197 -26.47 -6.37 11.55
CA ALA A 197 -26.56 -4.95 11.18
C ALA A 197 -27.41 -4.13 12.17
N GLN A 198 -28.49 -4.70 12.69
CA GLN A 198 -29.29 -4.06 13.77
C GLN A 198 -28.46 -3.87 15.03
N ARG A 199 -27.70 -4.90 15.43
CA ARG A 199 -26.80 -4.80 16.60
C ARG A 199 -25.68 -3.79 16.39
N LEU A 200 -25.11 -3.70 15.19
CA LEU A 200 -24.10 -2.69 14.86
C LEU A 200 -24.67 -1.27 14.94
N ALA A 201 -25.92 -1.06 14.55
CA ALA A 201 -26.58 0.24 14.68
C ALA A 201 -26.69 0.71 16.14
N GLU A 202 -26.87 -0.23 17.08
CA GLU A 202 -26.95 0.04 18.52
C GLU A 202 -25.56 0.09 19.20
N ALA A 203 -24.53 -0.53 18.60
CA ALA A 203 -23.19 -0.59 19.14
C ALA A 203 -22.48 0.78 19.08
N PRO A 204 -21.39 0.99 19.83
CA PRO A 204 -20.47 2.11 19.62
C PRO A 204 -20.04 2.20 18.14
N GLU A 205 -19.65 3.39 17.71
CA GLU A 205 -19.11 3.58 16.35
C GLU A 205 -18.00 2.58 16.06
N GLN A 206 -18.06 1.94 14.88
CA GLN A 206 -17.04 0.99 14.43
C GLN A 206 -16.19 1.61 13.34
N MET A 207 -14.93 1.18 13.26
CA MET A 207 -14.03 1.58 12.18
C MET A 207 -13.32 0.38 11.57
N PHE A 208 -12.86 0.56 10.32
CA PHE A 208 -11.85 -0.28 9.70
C PHE A 208 -10.49 0.45 9.81
N PRO A 209 -9.50 -0.13 10.53
CA PRO A 209 -8.36 0.65 10.99
C PRO A 209 -7.27 0.90 9.94
N THR A 210 -7.23 0.11 8.85
CA THR A 210 -6.23 0.31 7.78
C THR A 210 -6.42 1.68 7.13
N ASP A 211 -5.36 2.49 7.09
CA ASP A 211 -5.42 3.92 6.76
C ASP A 211 -4.38 4.35 5.70
N PRO A 212 -4.46 3.82 4.46
CA PRO A 212 -3.65 4.36 3.37
C PRO A 212 -4.03 5.81 3.08
N THR A 213 -3.07 6.60 2.61
CA THR A 213 -3.28 8.01 2.25
C THR A 213 -4.37 8.15 1.18
N GLU A 214 -4.39 7.22 0.21
CA GLU A 214 -5.37 7.23 -0.88
C GLU A 214 -6.64 6.45 -0.49
N THR A 215 -7.70 7.19 -0.18
CA THR A 215 -8.97 6.62 0.30
C THR A 215 -9.90 6.14 -0.81
N SER A 216 -9.59 6.40 -2.08
CA SER A 216 -10.29 5.82 -3.23
C SER A 216 -9.79 4.40 -3.57
N ALA A 217 -8.80 3.88 -2.85
CA ALA A 217 -8.31 2.53 -3.01
C ALA A 217 -9.41 1.48 -2.77
N CYS A 218 -9.47 0.46 -3.63
CA CYS A 218 -10.36 -0.69 -3.46
C CYS A 218 -9.81 -1.67 -2.43
N LEU A 219 -10.69 -2.25 -1.61
CA LEU A 219 -10.33 -3.18 -0.53
C LEU A 219 -9.57 -4.42 -1.04
N GLY A 220 -9.93 -4.96 -2.22
CA GLY A 220 -9.19 -6.06 -2.84
C GLY A 220 -7.77 -5.67 -3.26
N GLY A 221 -7.60 -4.45 -3.80
CA GLY A 221 -6.27 -3.89 -4.10
C GLY A 221 -5.45 -3.66 -2.83
N MET A 222 -6.09 -3.16 -1.76
CA MET A 222 -5.46 -2.99 -0.45
C MET A 222 -4.97 -4.33 0.12
N ALA A 223 -5.77 -5.39 0.01
CA ALA A 223 -5.36 -6.74 0.43
C ALA A 223 -4.22 -7.28 -0.44
N ALA A 224 -4.30 -7.10 -1.76
CA ALA A 224 -3.29 -7.60 -2.70
C ALA A 224 -1.90 -7.01 -2.46
N CYS A 225 -1.77 -5.75 -1.99
CA CYS A 225 -0.48 -5.13 -1.65
C CYS A 225 -0.21 -5.04 -0.14
N ASN A 226 -1.04 -5.64 0.71
CA ASN A 226 -0.96 -5.48 2.18
C ASN A 226 -0.89 -4.01 2.60
N ALA A 227 -1.85 -3.21 2.13
CA ALA A 227 -1.86 -1.76 2.32
C ALA A 227 -1.74 -1.35 3.79
N SER A 228 -1.05 -0.25 3.99
CA SER A 228 -0.82 0.35 5.29
C SER A 228 -0.77 1.88 5.16
N GLY A 229 -0.54 2.61 6.25
CA GLY A 229 -0.45 4.06 6.25
C GLY A 229 0.04 4.59 7.60
N ALA A 230 -0.30 5.83 7.92
CA ALA A 230 0.15 6.50 9.14
C ALA A 230 -0.23 5.77 10.43
N ARG A 231 -1.48 5.29 10.50
CA ARG A 231 -2.01 4.58 11.67
C ARG A 231 -1.55 3.12 11.77
N SER A 232 -0.79 2.64 10.79
CA SER A 232 -0.16 1.31 10.90
C SER A 232 0.82 1.22 12.05
N PHE A 233 1.27 2.36 12.57
CA PHE A 233 2.06 2.41 13.81
C PHE A 233 1.33 1.72 14.97
N ARG A 234 0.02 1.98 15.11
CA ARG A 234 -0.80 1.37 16.18
C ARG A 234 -1.53 0.11 15.73
N TYR A 235 -2.08 0.11 14.53
CA TYR A 235 -3.04 -0.91 14.11
C TYR A 235 -2.46 -1.96 13.16
N GLY A 236 -1.24 -1.77 12.68
CA GLY A 236 -0.66 -2.66 11.67
C GLY A 236 -1.21 -2.42 10.27
N ALA A 237 -0.82 -3.30 9.34
CA ALA A 237 -1.25 -3.30 7.95
C ALA A 237 -2.53 -4.13 7.74
N MET A 238 -3.04 -4.14 6.51
CA MET A 238 -4.26 -4.84 6.08
C MET A 238 -4.32 -6.30 6.54
N ARG A 239 -3.19 -7.02 6.55
CA ARG A 239 -3.06 -8.44 6.93
C ARG A 239 -3.71 -8.76 8.26
N GLY A 240 -3.49 -7.93 9.28
CA GLY A 240 -4.04 -8.13 10.62
C GLY A 240 -5.56 -7.97 10.73
N HIS A 241 -6.21 -7.48 9.68
CA HIS A 241 -7.63 -7.12 9.70
C HIS A 241 -8.49 -7.91 8.71
N VAL A 242 -7.88 -8.79 7.91
CA VAL A 242 -8.58 -9.74 7.05
C VAL A 242 -8.73 -11.07 7.79
N THR A 243 -9.95 -11.56 7.92
CA THR A 243 -10.27 -12.80 8.63
C THR A 243 -10.70 -13.93 7.71
N ALA A 244 -11.14 -13.61 6.50
CA ALA A 244 -11.42 -14.61 5.46
C ALA A 244 -11.30 -13.96 4.08
N LEU A 245 -11.05 -14.76 3.06
CA LEU A 245 -11.13 -14.35 1.66
C LEU A 245 -11.53 -15.51 0.76
N ARG A 246 -12.00 -15.16 -0.45
CA ARG A 246 -12.19 -16.09 -1.56
C ARG A 246 -11.29 -15.69 -2.70
N LEU A 247 -10.61 -16.67 -3.27
CA LEU A 247 -9.60 -16.50 -4.31
C LEU A 247 -9.95 -17.34 -5.54
N VAL A 248 -10.19 -16.71 -6.67
CA VAL A 248 -10.37 -17.40 -7.96
C VAL A 248 -9.00 -17.58 -8.60
N LEU A 249 -8.65 -18.83 -8.93
CA LEU A 249 -7.40 -19.18 -9.62
C LEU A 249 -7.50 -18.86 -11.12
N ALA A 250 -6.36 -18.87 -11.83
CA ALA A 250 -6.31 -18.63 -13.27
C ALA A 250 -7.21 -19.59 -14.08
N ASN A 251 -7.41 -20.83 -13.62
CA ASN A 251 -8.27 -21.84 -14.25
C ASN A 251 -9.77 -21.69 -13.89
N GLY A 252 -10.14 -20.68 -13.05
CA GLY A 252 -11.50 -20.45 -12.58
C GLY A 252 -11.96 -21.34 -11.45
N ASP A 253 -11.07 -22.11 -10.82
CA ASP A 253 -11.36 -22.80 -9.56
C ASP A 253 -11.23 -21.86 -8.37
N VAL A 254 -11.71 -22.22 -7.20
CA VAL A 254 -11.81 -21.33 -6.03
C VAL A 254 -11.11 -21.94 -4.83
N VAL A 255 -10.35 -21.12 -4.12
CA VAL A 255 -9.83 -21.39 -2.79
C VAL A 255 -10.54 -20.45 -1.81
N ALA A 256 -11.21 -21.00 -0.82
CA ALA A 256 -11.76 -20.24 0.30
C ALA A 256 -10.85 -20.41 1.51
N LEU A 257 -10.43 -19.30 2.11
CA LEU A 257 -9.55 -19.27 3.27
C LEU A 257 -10.21 -18.49 4.40
N ARG A 258 -10.12 -19.04 5.60
CA ARG A 258 -10.47 -18.37 6.84
C ARG A 258 -9.29 -18.48 7.80
N ARG A 259 -9.08 -17.44 8.58
CA ARG A 259 -8.01 -17.39 9.57
C ARG A 259 -8.11 -18.57 10.53
N ASP A 260 -6.97 -19.17 10.83
CA ASP A 260 -6.76 -20.32 11.69
C ASP A 260 -7.35 -21.67 11.20
N GLU A 261 -7.95 -21.71 10.00
CA GLU A 261 -8.51 -22.98 9.45
C GLU A 261 -7.46 -23.79 8.69
N VAL A 262 -6.56 -23.12 7.94
CA VAL A 262 -5.54 -23.79 7.13
C VAL A 262 -4.18 -23.19 7.42
N ARG A 263 -3.25 -24.00 7.88
CA ARG A 263 -1.87 -23.60 8.19
C ARG A 263 -0.87 -24.46 7.45
N ALA A 264 0.26 -23.88 7.13
CA ALA A 264 1.44 -24.63 6.68
C ALA A 264 1.92 -25.59 7.78
N ARG A 265 2.67 -26.61 7.40
CA ARG A 265 3.41 -27.48 8.33
C ARG A 265 4.90 -27.24 8.09
N GLY A 266 5.53 -26.55 9.02
CA GLY A 266 6.81 -25.91 8.72
C GLY A 266 6.65 -24.96 7.55
N ARG A 267 7.36 -25.23 6.47
CA ARG A 267 7.26 -24.47 5.20
C ARG A 267 6.44 -25.16 4.12
N HIS A 268 5.79 -26.27 4.41
CA HIS A 268 4.98 -27.01 3.44
C HIS A 268 3.50 -26.60 3.55
N LEU A 269 2.91 -26.12 2.45
CA LEU A 269 1.52 -25.66 2.35
C LEU A 269 0.72 -26.58 1.45
N MET A 270 -0.46 -27.00 1.93
CA MET A 270 -1.43 -27.77 1.15
C MET A 270 -2.80 -27.10 1.23
N LEU A 271 -3.37 -26.72 0.08
CA LEU A 271 -4.69 -26.12 -0.04
C LEU A 271 -5.59 -26.98 -0.89
N LYS A 272 -6.86 -27.07 -0.50
CA LYS A 272 -7.90 -27.70 -1.32
C LYS A 272 -8.76 -26.64 -1.98
N THR A 273 -9.03 -26.82 -3.27
CA THR A 273 -9.96 -25.99 -4.01
C THR A 273 -11.39 -26.53 -3.88
N GLU A 274 -12.39 -25.68 -4.11
CA GLU A 274 -13.80 -26.09 -4.15
C GLU A 274 -14.08 -27.10 -5.28
N GLY A 275 -13.31 -27.07 -6.35
CA GLY A 275 -13.38 -28.05 -7.46
C GLY A 275 -12.77 -29.41 -7.12
N GLY A 276 -12.17 -29.57 -5.93
CA GLY A 276 -11.58 -30.82 -5.43
C GLY A 276 -10.10 -31.01 -5.81
N SER A 277 -9.47 -30.05 -6.47
CA SER A 277 -8.03 -30.07 -6.74
C SER A 277 -7.23 -29.71 -5.46
N THR A 278 -5.97 -30.11 -5.41
CA THR A 278 -5.03 -29.74 -4.35
C THR A 278 -3.93 -28.86 -4.94
N ILE A 279 -3.62 -27.75 -4.25
CA ILE A 279 -2.42 -26.96 -4.46
C ILE A 279 -1.45 -27.37 -3.36
N GLU A 280 -0.28 -27.83 -3.76
CA GLU A 280 0.80 -28.22 -2.87
C GLU A 280 2.03 -27.39 -3.22
N ALA A 281 2.64 -26.76 -2.22
CA ALA A 281 3.76 -25.84 -2.44
C ALA A 281 4.64 -25.74 -1.21
N ASP A 282 5.94 -25.58 -1.43
CA ASP A 282 6.88 -25.17 -0.41
C ASP A 282 6.99 -23.65 -0.37
N LEU A 283 6.86 -23.10 0.84
CA LEU A 283 7.04 -21.69 1.09
C LEU A 283 8.53 -21.33 1.02
N PRO A 284 8.88 -20.15 0.46
CA PRO A 284 10.25 -19.67 0.45
C PRO A 284 10.91 -19.68 1.83
N THR A 285 12.23 -19.90 1.84
CA THR A 285 12.99 -20.14 3.08
C THR A 285 13.61 -18.88 3.70
N TYR A 286 13.45 -17.71 3.07
CA TYR A 286 13.93 -16.46 3.63
C TYR A 286 13.21 -16.07 4.93
N GLN A 287 13.86 -15.19 5.70
CA GLN A 287 13.30 -14.63 6.93
C GLN A 287 12.62 -13.28 6.63
N MET A 288 11.45 -13.07 7.27
CA MET A 288 10.78 -11.77 7.21
C MET A 288 11.57 -10.72 8.00
N PRO A 289 11.71 -9.47 7.49
CA PRO A 289 12.37 -8.40 8.22
C PRO A 289 11.52 -7.97 9.44
N HIS A 290 12.18 -7.62 10.54
CA HIS A 290 11.52 -7.01 11.71
C HIS A 290 11.26 -5.51 11.49
N ALA A 291 10.62 -5.18 10.39
CA ALA A 291 10.27 -3.83 9.98
C ALA A 291 8.95 -3.84 9.21
N LYS A 292 8.33 -2.67 9.02
CA LYS A 292 7.16 -2.52 8.15
C LYS A 292 7.50 -3.02 6.75
N ASN A 293 6.77 -4.01 6.22
CA ASN A 293 7.15 -4.72 5.01
C ASN A 293 5.97 -5.08 4.10
N ALA A 294 6.13 -4.81 2.81
CA ALA A 294 5.27 -5.22 1.71
C ALA A 294 6.12 -5.78 0.53
N SER A 295 7.31 -6.34 0.83
CA SER A 295 8.26 -6.82 -0.18
C SER A 295 8.10 -8.33 -0.39
N GLY A 296 7.45 -8.75 -1.47
CA GLY A 296 7.31 -10.15 -1.81
C GLY A 296 6.26 -10.89 -0.98
N TYR A 297 6.30 -12.22 -1.01
CA TYR A 297 5.33 -13.02 -0.26
C TYR A 297 5.65 -13.01 1.24
N PHE A 298 4.61 -12.98 2.06
CA PHE A 298 4.77 -13.19 3.49
C PHE A 298 4.98 -14.69 3.76
N VAL A 299 6.00 -15.03 4.51
CA VAL A 299 6.35 -16.42 4.81
C VAL A 299 6.90 -16.57 6.24
N GLU A 300 6.33 -17.51 6.98
CA GLU A 300 6.80 -17.94 8.30
C GLU A 300 6.57 -19.45 8.44
N ASP A 301 7.24 -20.08 9.39
CA ASP A 301 6.98 -21.47 9.72
C ASP A 301 5.59 -21.61 10.34
N ASP A 302 4.84 -22.65 9.93
CA ASP A 302 3.49 -22.94 10.42
C ASP A 302 2.51 -21.77 10.23
N MET A 303 2.75 -20.90 9.23
CA MET A 303 1.93 -19.71 8.98
C MET A 303 0.50 -20.04 8.56
N ASP A 304 -0.42 -19.10 8.75
CA ASP A 304 -1.75 -19.16 8.21
C ASP A 304 -1.73 -18.97 6.67
N ALA A 305 -2.43 -19.82 5.95
CA ALA A 305 -2.48 -19.77 4.48
C ALA A 305 -3.08 -18.46 3.95
N LEU A 306 -3.98 -17.83 4.70
CA LEU A 306 -4.58 -16.55 4.35
C LEU A 306 -3.51 -15.45 4.25
N ASP A 307 -2.47 -15.49 5.10
CA ASP A 307 -1.41 -14.50 5.12
C ASP A 307 -0.53 -14.52 3.86
N LEU A 308 -0.43 -15.65 3.17
CA LEU A 308 0.28 -15.75 1.90
C LEU A 308 -0.40 -14.91 0.78
N ILE A 309 -1.72 -14.88 0.76
CA ILE A 309 -2.48 -14.20 -0.29
C ILE A 309 -2.44 -12.69 -0.11
N ILE A 310 -2.42 -12.22 1.14
CA ILE A 310 -2.35 -10.78 1.45
C ILE A 310 -0.94 -10.27 1.19
N GLY A 311 -0.81 -9.34 0.23
CA GLY A 311 0.48 -8.82 -0.22
C GLY A 311 1.11 -9.61 -1.37
N SER A 312 0.35 -10.49 -2.04
CA SER A 312 0.84 -11.27 -3.18
C SER A 312 0.84 -10.52 -4.52
N ASP A 313 0.52 -9.23 -4.55
CA ASP A 313 0.46 -8.38 -5.75
C ASP A 313 -0.40 -8.96 -6.90
N GLY A 314 -1.44 -9.75 -6.56
CA GLY A 314 -2.34 -10.38 -7.53
C GLY A 314 -1.70 -11.49 -8.36
N THR A 315 -0.61 -12.07 -7.91
CA THR A 315 0.14 -13.11 -8.64
C THR A 315 -0.36 -14.53 -8.36
N LEU A 316 -1.02 -14.78 -7.21
CA LEU A 316 -1.46 -16.10 -6.78
C LEU A 316 -2.93 -16.39 -7.13
N GLY A 317 -3.74 -15.36 -7.33
CA GLY A 317 -5.16 -15.49 -7.64
C GLY A 317 -5.86 -14.14 -7.70
N ILE A 318 -7.16 -14.18 -7.95
CA ILE A 318 -8.06 -13.04 -8.06
C ILE A 318 -8.94 -13.04 -6.81
N ILE A 319 -8.75 -12.07 -5.91
CA ILE A 319 -9.58 -11.94 -4.71
C ILE A 319 -10.99 -11.50 -5.14
N THR A 320 -12.00 -12.26 -4.75
CA THR A 320 -13.40 -12.00 -5.11
C THR A 320 -14.28 -11.65 -3.91
N GLU A 321 -13.86 -12.00 -2.71
CA GLU A 321 -14.51 -11.65 -1.45
C GLU A 321 -13.48 -11.49 -0.34
N LEU A 322 -13.76 -10.60 0.61
CA LEU A 322 -12.99 -10.38 1.83
C LEU A 322 -13.94 -10.33 3.03
N GLU A 323 -13.54 -10.89 4.16
CA GLU A 323 -14.14 -10.62 5.47
C GLU A 323 -13.16 -9.75 6.29
N LEU A 324 -13.64 -8.61 6.74
CA LEU A 324 -12.87 -7.59 7.43
C LEU A 324 -13.28 -7.50 8.90
N ALA A 325 -12.32 -7.63 9.82
CA ALA A 325 -12.55 -7.36 11.22
C ALA A 325 -12.70 -5.85 11.45
N LEU A 326 -13.82 -5.45 12.01
CA LEU A 326 -14.06 -4.09 12.48
C LEU A 326 -13.63 -3.96 13.95
N MET A 327 -13.41 -2.74 14.38
CA MET A 327 -13.09 -2.45 15.77
C MET A 327 -13.80 -1.17 16.23
N PRO A 328 -14.04 -0.99 17.54
CA PRO A 328 -14.59 0.26 18.05
C PRO A 328 -13.73 1.45 17.67
N ALA A 329 -14.38 2.51 17.17
CA ALA A 329 -13.71 3.76 16.91
C ALA A 329 -13.24 4.41 18.22
N PRO A 330 -12.07 5.09 18.26
CA PRO A 330 -11.62 5.78 19.45
C PRO A 330 -12.58 6.91 19.81
N ALA A 331 -12.93 7.00 21.09
CA ALA A 331 -13.84 8.04 21.57
C ALA A 331 -13.19 9.44 21.51
N VAL A 332 -11.87 9.50 21.69
CA VAL A 332 -11.08 10.74 21.67
C VAL A 332 -9.99 10.63 20.62
N VAL A 333 -9.96 11.60 19.70
CA VAL A 333 -8.90 11.74 18.70
C VAL A 333 -8.34 13.15 18.81
N TRP A 334 -7.10 13.26 19.26
CA TRP A 334 -6.35 14.52 19.29
C TRP A 334 -5.12 14.41 18.41
N ALA A 335 -4.58 15.54 18.00
CA ALA A 335 -3.36 15.57 17.24
C ALA A 335 -2.47 16.75 17.67
N ALA A 336 -1.18 16.60 17.50
CA ALA A 336 -0.23 17.67 17.72
C ALA A 336 0.83 17.68 16.60
N SER A 337 1.21 18.88 16.14
CA SER A 337 2.39 19.11 15.31
C SER A 337 3.44 19.81 16.16
N CYS A 338 4.52 19.12 16.52
CA CYS A 338 5.60 19.61 17.33
C CYS A 338 6.78 20.00 16.44
N PHE A 339 7.24 21.25 16.56
CA PHE A 339 8.31 21.75 15.71
C PHE A 339 9.64 21.80 16.46
N PHE A 340 10.71 21.48 15.74
CA PHE A 340 12.08 21.43 16.24
C PHE A 340 13.00 22.25 15.35
N ALA A 341 14.08 22.75 15.92
CA ALA A 341 15.10 23.48 15.15
C ALA A 341 15.96 22.54 14.30
N THR A 342 16.18 21.30 14.75
CA THR A 342 17.05 20.32 14.08
C THR A 342 16.39 18.96 13.93
N GLU A 343 16.83 18.22 12.92
CA GLU A 343 16.40 16.85 12.66
C GLU A 343 16.72 15.90 13.84
N GLY A 344 17.91 16.03 14.44
CA GLY A 344 18.29 15.22 15.60
C GLY A 344 17.30 15.35 16.76
N GLN A 345 16.80 16.56 17.05
CA GLN A 345 15.80 16.79 18.07
C GLN A 345 14.48 16.06 17.75
N ALA A 346 14.01 16.11 16.51
CA ALA A 346 12.79 15.42 16.09
C ALA A 346 12.94 13.89 16.16
N VAL A 347 14.11 13.37 15.83
CA VAL A 347 14.43 11.92 15.92
C VAL A 347 14.41 11.45 17.37
N GLU A 348 15.07 12.18 18.29
CA GLU A 348 15.06 11.84 19.71
C GLU A 348 13.63 11.91 20.30
N ALA A 349 12.86 12.94 19.93
CA ALA A 349 11.46 13.04 20.32
C ALA A 349 10.62 11.86 19.78
N THR A 350 10.89 11.41 18.55
CA THR A 350 10.20 10.24 17.97
C THR A 350 10.49 8.96 18.75
N ILE A 351 11.77 8.71 19.09
CA ILE A 351 12.17 7.52 19.83
C ILE A 351 11.53 7.50 21.22
N ALA A 352 11.53 8.65 21.91
CA ALA A 352 10.87 8.78 23.20
C ALA A 352 9.32 8.64 23.08
N ALA A 353 8.71 9.23 22.04
CA ALA A 353 7.27 9.13 21.83
C ALA A 353 6.80 7.68 21.57
N ARG A 354 7.59 6.89 20.84
CA ARG A 354 7.32 5.44 20.65
C ARG A 354 7.29 4.69 21.97
N ALA A 355 8.23 4.99 22.86
CA ALA A 355 8.37 4.28 24.13
C ALA A 355 7.30 4.69 25.16
N ASP A 356 6.94 5.98 25.18
CA ASP A 356 6.25 6.57 26.32
C ASP A 356 4.77 6.92 26.05
N LEU A 357 4.34 7.12 24.78
CA LEU A 357 2.96 7.48 24.47
C LEU A 357 2.09 6.22 24.29
N LYS A 358 1.18 6.01 25.23
CA LYS A 358 0.31 4.84 25.26
C LYS A 358 -0.73 4.82 24.13
N HIS A 359 -1.21 5.98 23.72
CA HIS A 359 -2.31 6.12 22.78
C HIS A 359 -1.88 6.77 21.45
N ALA A 360 -0.58 6.83 21.16
CA ALA A 360 -0.11 7.26 19.86
C ALA A 360 -0.62 6.31 18.76
N ALA A 361 -1.38 6.85 17.81
CA ALA A 361 -1.90 6.11 16.67
C ALA A 361 -1.05 6.32 15.41
N ALA A 362 -0.46 7.50 15.27
CA ALA A 362 0.45 7.83 14.17
C ALA A 362 1.56 8.76 14.66
N LEU A 363 2.76 8.56 14.14
CA LEU A 363 3.92 9.43 14.29
C LEU A 363 4.45 9.75 12.89
N GLU A 364 4.31 11.02 12.45
CA GLU A 364 4.67 11.46 11.11
C GLU A 364 5.74 12.53 11.16
N TYR A 365 6.66 12.47 10.25
CA TYR A 365 7.81 13.37 10.19
C TYR A 365 7.78 14.23 8.94
N PHE A 366 8.29 15.46 9.05
CA PHE A 366 8.54 16.38 7.96
C PHE A 366 9.90 17.02 8.15
N ASP A 367 10.78 16.86 7.17
CA ASP A 367 12.13 17.40 7.19
C ASP A 367 12.18 18.91 6.87
N PRO A 368 13.34 19.56 7.00
CA PRO A 368 13.48 20.98 6.70
C PRO A 368 13.06 21.35 5.27
N ALA A 369 13.40 20.51 4.31
CA ALA A 369 13.07 20.75 2.91
C ALA A 369 11.57 20.61 2.62
N ALA A 370 10.88 19.66 3.27
CA ALA A 370 9.43 19.54 3.20
C ALA A 370 8.72 20.78 3.76
N LEU A 371 9.20 21.33 4.89
CA LEU A 371 8.66 22.58 5.43
C LEU A 371 8.95 23.78 4.51
N ASP A 372 10.11 23.81 3.84
CA ASP A 372 10.44 24.87 2.87
C ASP A 372 9.59 24.80 1.60
N VAL A 373 9.23 23.58 1.16
CA VAL A 373 8.25 23.40 0.07
C VAL A 373 6.91 24.01 0.46
N LEU A 374 6.42 23.76 1.68
CA LEU A 374 5.17 24.35 2.17
C LEU A 374 5.24 25.87 2.32
N ARG A 375 6.36 26.43 2.79
CA ARG A 375 6.58 27.90 2.86
C ARG A 375 6.45 28.52 1.48
N ARG A 376 7.08 27.92 0.47
CA ARG A 376 7.02 28.37 -0.93
C ARG A 376 5.59 28.25 -1.49
N ALA A 377 4.94 27.10 -1.29
CA ALA A 377 3.58 26.87 -1.77
C ALA A 377 2.59 27.89 -1.18
N ARG A 378 2.70 28.17 0.14
CA ARG A 378 1.89 29.20 0.80
C ARG A 378 2.15 30.60 0.24
N ALA A 379 3.41 30.97 0.00
CA ALA A 379 3.79 32.28 -0.53
C ALA A 379 3.31 32.49 -1.98
N GLN A 380 3.21 31.43 -2.78
CA GLN A 380 2.67 31.48 -4.14
C GLN A 380 1.15 31.67 -4.16
N GLY A 381 0.47 31.49 -3.03
CA GLY A 381 -0.97 31.63 -2.90
C GLY A 381 -1.76 30.40 -3.37
N SER A 382 -2.94 30.59 -3.94
CA SER A 382 -3.84 29.51 -4.37
C SER A 382 -4.42 28.69 -3.20
N ALA A 383 -4.65 27.39 -3.41
CA ALA A 383 -5.21 26.48 -2.40
C ALA A 383 -4.35 26.41 -1.11
N PHE A 384 -3.05 26.67 -1.20
CA PHE A 384 -2.13 26.59 -0.06
C PHE A 384 -2.02 27.90 0.75
N ALA A 385 -2.70 28.97 0.36
CA ALA A 385 -2.73 30.22 1.13
C ALA A 385 -3.32 30.01 2.55
N ALA A 386 -4.18 29.00 2.71
CA ALA A 386 -4.80 28.63 3.98
C ALA A 386 -3.85 27.85 4.92
N LEU A 387 -2.66 27.44 4.47
CA LEU A 387 -1.68 26.79 5.34
C LEU A 387 -1.30 27.73 6.49
N PRO A 388 -1.14 27.20 7.72
CA PRO A 388 -0.61 27.99 8.82
C PRO A 388 0.76 28.58 8.51
N LEU A 389 1.09 29.72 9.15
CA LEU A 389 2.39 30.33 9.00
C LEU A 389 3.47 29.42 9.63
N LEU A 390 4.52 29.11 8.85
CA LEU A 390 5.67 28.31 9.29
C LEU A 390 6.89 29.22 9.51
N PRO A 391 7.15 29.69 10.76
CA PRO A 391 8.32 30.48 11.08
C PRO A 391 9.62 29.80 10.63
N ALA A 392 10.63 30.58 10.25
CA ALA A 392 11.92 30.05 9.77
C ALA A 392 12.65 29.20 10.83
N ARG A 393 12.38 29.43 12.14
CA ARG A 393 12.96 28.63 13.22
C ARG A 393 12.43 27.20 13.29
N PHE A 394 11.33 26.88 12.60
CA PHE A 394 10.81 25.52 12.48
C PHE A 394 11.64 24.76 11.45
N GLY A 395 12.64 24.00 11.92
CA GLY A 395 13.50 23.17 11.08
C GLY A 395 12.82 21.88 10.66
N CYS A 396 12.17 21.17 11.61
CA CYS A 396 11.48 19.90 11.36
C CYS A 396 10.14 19.87 12.09
N CYS A 397 9.25 18.94 11.70
CA CYS A 397 8.00 18.70 12.38
C CYS A 397 7.84 17.21 12.70
N LEU A 398 7.43 16.90 13.93
CA LEU A 398 6.87 15.62 14.33
C LEU A 398 5.36 15.82 14.56
N TYR A 399 4.55 15.19 13.74
CA TYR A 399 3.11 15.10 13.94
C TYR A 399 2.78 13.83 14.71
N VAL A 400 1.96 13.96 15.75
CA VAL A 400 1.50 12.88 16.62
C VAL A 400 -0.02 12.86 16.60
N GLU A 401 -0.62 11.69 16.32
CA GLU A 401 -2.06 11.47 16.51
C GLU A 401 -2.27 10.59 17.75
N LEU A 402 -3.08 11.06 18.67
CA LEU A 402 -3.48 10.36 19.89
C LEU A 402 -4.92 9.86 19.74
N GLN A 403 -5.13 8.57 20.02
CA GLN A 403 -6.44 7.93 19.97
C GLN A 403 -6.71 7.21 21.30
N ALA A 404 -7.46 7.82 22.18
CA ALA A 404 -7.70 7.36 23.55
C ALA A 404 -9.18 6.98 23.79
N PRO A 405 -9.45 6.14 24.79
CA PRO A 405 -10.82 5.79 25.16
C PRO A 405 -11.53 6.93 25.90
N VAL A 406 -10.79 7.80 26.61
CA VAL A 406 -11.33 8.94 27.39
C VAL A 406 -10.39 10.15 27.31
N GLU A 407 -10.92 11.34 27.55
CA GLU A 407 -10.16 12.60 27.47
C GLU A 407 -9.00 12.68 28.47
N ASP A 408 -9.16 12.13 29.66
CA ASP A 408 -8.10 12.15 30.69
C ASP A 408 -6.85 11.38 30.24
N GLU A 409 -7.03 10.26 29.56
CA GLU A 409 -5.90 9.48 29.02
C GLU A 409 -5.23 10.20 27.84
N ALA A 410 -6.02 10.86 26.99
CA ALA A 410 -5.48 11.70 25.92
C ALA A 410 -4.72 12.91 26.47
N MET A 411 -5.19 13.51 27.57
CA MET A 411 -4.52 14.62 28.24
C MET A 411 -3.19 14.17 28.85
N ALA A 412 -3.18 13.03 29.53
CA ALA A 412 -1.96 12.47 30.11
C ALA A 412 -0.88 12.22 29.05
N ASP A 413 -1.27 11.69 27.86
CA ASP A 413 -0.34 11.51 26.75
C ASP A 413 0.10 12.85 26.13
N LEU A 414 -0.78 13.85 26.06
CA LEU A 414 -0.41 15.17 25.56
C LEU A 414 0.58 15.88 26.51
N GLU A 415 0.39 15.78 27.83
CA GLU A 415 1.34 16.30 28.82
C GLU A 415 2.70 15.59 28.72
N ARG A 416 2.68 14.27 28.53
CA ARG A 416 3.89 13.46 28.31
C ARG A 416 4.60 13.87 27.02
N LEU A 417 3.85 14.09 25.92
CA LEU A 417 4.40 14.61 24.68
C LEU A 417 5.08 15.98 24.88
N GLY A 418 4.46 16.88 25.68
CA GLY A 418 5.08 18.15 26.05
C GLY A 418 6.43 17.96 26.77
N ALA A 419 6.49 17.01 27.72
CA ALA A 419 7.75 16.67 28.41
C ALA A 419 8.81 16.11 27.44
N ILE A 420 8.41 15.24 26.50
CA ILE A 420 9.28 14.68 25.44
C ILE A 420 9.82 15.81 24.57
N VAL A 421 8.97 16.73 24.10
CA VAL A 421 9.37 17.88 23.29
C VAL A 421 10.42 18.72 24.00
N ARG A 422 10.21 19.05 25.28
CA ARG A 422 11.20 19.81 26.09
C ARG A 422 12.51 19.04 26.26
N ALA A 423 12.45 17.75 26.57
CA ALA A 423 13.63 16.91 26.75
C ALA A 423 14.47 16.80 25.47
N ALA A 424 13.82 16.79 24.31
CA ALA A 424 14.48 16.81 23.01
C ALA A 424 15.00 18.21 22.59
N GLY A 425 14.81 19.24 23.43
CA GLY A 425 15.26 20.62 23.15
C GLY A 425 14.32 21.43 22.28
N GLY A 426 13.06 20.98 22.11
CA GLY A 426 11.98 21.74 21.49
C GLY A 426 11.24 22.63 22.49
N SER A 427 10.20 23.31 22.03
CA SER A 427 9.31 24.14 22.85
C SER A 427 7.85 23.80 22.65
N GLU A 428 7.12 23.66 23.74
CA GLU A 428 5.66 23.46 23.68
C GLU A 428 4.94 24.63 23.02
N SER A 429 5.45 25.85 23.18
CA SER A 429 4.90 27.05 22.55
C SER A 429 5.04 27.04 21.03
N ASP A 430 5.93 26.22 20.49
CA ASP A 430 6.13 25.98 19.06
C ASP A 430 5.38 24.74 18.56
N SER A 431 4.36 24.28 19.33
CA SER A 431 3.53 23.14 18.95
C SER A 431 2.10 23.57 18.67
N TRP A 432 1.48 22.93 17.70
CA TRP A 432 0.06 23.10 17.39
C TRP A 432 -0.71 21.89 17.89
N VAL A 433 -1.74 22.12 18.69
CA VAL A 433 -2.58 21.06 19.25
C VAL A 433 -3.98 21.15 18.66
N ALA A 434 -4.48 20.05 18.15
CA ALA A 434 -5.80 19.92 17.55
C ALA A 434 -6.67 18.97 18.38
N ARG A 435 -7.64 19.53 19.09
CA ARG A 435 -8.61 18.78 19.91
C ARG A 435 -9.97 18.68 19.23
N THR A 436 -10.35 19.67 18.44
CA THR A 436 -11.62 19.69 17.72
C THR A 436 -11.48 19.05 16.33
N ALA A 437 -12.60 18.69 15.72
CA ALA A 437 -12.61 18.17 14.33
C ALA A 437 -12.06 19.20 13.33
N VAL A 438 -12.35 20.50 13.55
CA VAL A 438 -11.88 21.59 12.67
C VAL A 438 -10.36 21.74 12.76
N ASP A 439 -9.80 21.72 13.98
CA ASP A 439 -8.36 21.84 14.17
C ASP A 439 -7.64 20.63 13.54
N ARG A 440 -8.18 19.41 13.73
CA ARG A 440 -7.62 18.21 13.12
C ARG A 440 -7.64 18.27 11.59
N GLU A 441 -8.69 18.84 11.00
CA GLU A 441 -8.75 19.04 9.55
C GLU A 441 -7.67 20.00 9.07
N THR A 442 -7.36 21.05 9.82
CA THR A 442 -6.25 21.97 9.53
C THR A 442 -4.91 21.26 9.54
N LEU A 443 -4.65 20.41 10.55
CA LEU A 443 -3.41 19.62 10.61
C LEU A 443 -3.38 18.52 9.53
N ARG A 444 -4.52 17.94 9.17
CA ARG A 444 -4.63 17.00 8.06
C ARG A 444 -4.29 17.68 6.74
N PHE A 445 -4.82 18.87 6.49
CA PHE A 445 -4.50 19.67 5.31
C PHE A 445 -3.00 19.98 5.23
N PHE A 446 -2.38 20.38 6.35
CA PHE A 446 -0.93 20.59 6.44
C PHE A 446 -0.14 19.34 6.02
N ARG A 447 -0.51 18.15 6.50
CA ARG A 447 0.14 16.89 6.14
C ARG A 447 0.03 16.58 4.64
N HIS A 448 -1.17 16.70 4.07
CA HIS A 448 -1.44 16.36 2.67
C HIS A 448 -0.85 17.38 1.70
N ALA A 449 -0.63 18.62 2.14
CA ALA A 449 -0.04 19.67 1.31
C ALA A 449 1.40 19.39 0.87
N VAL A 450 2.17 18.61 1.65
CA VAL A 450 3.57 18.29 1.30
C VAL A 450 3.67 17.45 0.02
N PRO A 451 3.10 16.24 -0.05
CA PRO A 451 3.17 15.43 -1.27
C PRO A 451 2.54 16.13 -2.48
N GLU A 452 1.47 16.89 -2.29
CA GLU A 452 0.82 17.64 -3.36
C GLU A 452 1.72 18.75 -3.89
N SER A 453 2.33 19.55 -3.02
CA SER A 453 3.27 20.63 -3.41
C SER A 453 4.51 20.07 -4.12
N VAL A 454 5.03 18.91 -3.67
CA VAL A 454 6.13 18.22 -4.33
C VAL A 454 5.74 17.72 -5.71
N ASN A 455 4.54 17.13 -5.86
CA ASN A 455 4.04 16.70 -7.17
C ASN A 455 3.92 17.89 -8.14
N MET A 456 3.40 19.04 -7.66
CA MET A 456 3.31 20.26 -8.48
C MET A 456 4.69 20.76 -8.93
N LEU A 457 5.68 20.74 -8.03
CA LEU A 457 7.06 21.13 -8.36
C LEU A 457 7.66 20.22 -9.44
N ILE A 458 7.45 18.91 -9.33
CA ILE A 458 7.91 17.96 -10.35
C ILE A 458 7.18 18.16 -11.68
N ASP A 459 5.88 18.39 -11.66
CA ASP A 459 5.09 18.63 -12.87
C ASP A 459 5.52 19.96 -13.57
N GLU A 460 5.95 20.96 -12.80
CA GLU A 460 6.56 22.18 -13.35
C GLU A 460 7.88 21.86 -14.06
N ARG A 461 8.79 21.13 -13.41
CA ARG A 461 10.09 20.72 -13.99
C ARG A 461 9.93 19.84 -15.23
N ARG A 462 8.93 18.98 -15.26
CA ARG A 462 8.63 18.13 -16.42
C ARG A 462 8.19 18.88 -17.66
N ARG A 463 7.81 20.14 -17.56
CA ARG A 463 7.52 20.97 -18.76
C ARG A 463 8.79 21.28 -19.54
N GLU A 464 9.93 21.36 -18.84
CA GLU A 464 11.25 21.62 -19.43
C GLU A 464 11.99 20.31 -19.73
N GLU A 465 11.85 19.31 -18.84
CA GLU A 465 12.50 18.00 -18.95
C GLU A 465 11.47 16.86 -18.76
N PRO A 466 10.76 16.44 -19.82
CA PRO A 466 9.68 15.45 -19.72
C PRO A 466 10.11 14.05 -19.23
N SER A 467 11.41 13.73 -19.31
CA SER A 467 11.96 12.41 -18.95
C SER A 467 12.02 12.17 -17.44
N ILE A 468 11.95 13.23 -16.62
CA ILE A 468 12.03 13.09 -15.17
C ILE A 468 10.69 12.77 -14.52
N THR A 469 10.76 12.09 -13.38
CA THR A 469 9.63 11.93 -12.45
C THR A 469 10.11 12.10 -11.02
N LYS A 470 9.19 12.23 -10.08
CA LYS A 470 9.51 12.15 -8.66
C LYS A 470 10.09 10.76 -8.34
N LEU A 471 11.20 10.71 -7.64
CA LEU A 471 11.76 9.48 -7.09
C LEU A 471 11.49 9.47 -5.59
N GLY A 472 10.56 8.64 -5.14
CA GLY A 472 10.21 8.48 -3.73
C GLY A 472 10.66 7.13 -3.19
N SER A 473 11.40 7.12 -2.08
CA SER A 473 11.71 5.87 -1.38
C SER A 473 10.47 5.31 -0.68
N ASP A 474 10.49 3.99 -0.46
CA ASP A 474 9.46 3.26 0.26
C ASP A 474 10.12 2.17 1.11
N MET A 475 11.22 2.54 1.77
CA MET A 475 12.07 1.63 2.54
C MET A 475 11.84 1.86 4.03
N SER A 476 11.95 0.78 4.81
CA SER A 476 11.85 0.82 6.28
C SER A 476 13.00 0.05 6.91
N VAL A 477 13.31 0.36 8.16
CA VAL A 477 14.34 -0.32 8.94
C VAL A 477 13.80 -0.73 10.32
N PRO A 478 14.46 -1.68 11.04
CA PRO A 478 14.15 -1.99 12.43
C PRO A 478 14.25 -0.77 13.35
N ASP A 479 13.61 -0.85 14.51
CA ASP A 479 13.44 0.29 15.42
C ASP A 479 14.74 0.89 15.95
N ASP A 480 15.76 0.08 16.13
CA ASP A 480 17.10 0.48 16.58
C ASP A 480 17.94 1.16 15.48
N ARG A 481 17.48 1.16 14.21
CA ARG A 481 18.19 1.68 13.03
C ARG A 481 17.72 3.04 12.53
N LEU A 482 16.80 3.70 13.23
CA LEU A 482 16.25 4.99 12.77
C LEU A 482 17.35 6.06 12.56
N ARG A 483 18.28 6.19 13.52
CA ARG A 483 19.38 7.16 13.42
C ARG A 483 20.31 6.84 12.25
N ASP A 484 20.59 5.57 12.04
CA ASP A 484 21.49 5.08 10.99
C ASP A 484 20.92 5.39 9.60
N VAL A 485 19.63 5.07 9.37
CA VAL A 485 19.00 5.29 8.06
C VAL A 485 18.83 6.77 7.73
N ILE A 486 18.52 7.62 8.72
CA ILE A 486 18.46 9.08 8.49
C ILE A 486 19.85 9.62 8.15
N SER A 487 20.90 9.20 8.86
CA SER A 487 22.28 9.56 8.56
C SER A 487 22.71 9.11 7.16
N LEU A 488 22.35 7.89 6.76
CA LEU A 488 22.58 7.36 5.42
C LEU A 488 21.95 8.26 4.35
N TYR A 489 20.66 8.56 4.49
CA TYR A 489 19.95 9.39 3.52
C TYR A 489 20.57 10.78 3.40
N ARG A 490 20.86 11.45 4.53
CA ARG A 490 21.42 12.81 4.54
C ARG A 490 22.82 12.88 3.95
N SER A 491 23.71 11.98 4.37
CA SER A 491 25.09 11.96 3.89
C SER A 491 25.18 11.67 2.39
N THR A 492 24.42 10.70 1.91
CA THR A 492 24.46 10.28 0.50
C THR A 492 23.79 11.30 -0.43
N LEU A 493 22.68 11.93 -0.02
CA LEU A 493 22.06 13.02 -0.77
C LEU A 493 22.98 14.23 -0.88
N ALA A 494 23.69 14.58 0.22
CA ALA A 494 24.66 15.66 0.22
C ALA A 494 25.87 15.36 -0.69
N GLN A 495 26.38 14.12 -0.65
CA GLN A 495 27.48 13.67 -1.53
C GLN A 495 27.09 13.74 -3.01
N GLU A 496 25.88 13.35 -3.35
CA GLU A 496 25.36 13.42 -4.71
C GLU A 496 24.92 14.83 -5.12
N GLY A 497 24.78 15.77 -4.19
CA GLY A 497 24.29 17.12 -4.47
C GLY A 497 22.86 17.13 -5.01
N LEU A 498 22.02 16.17 -4.59
CA LEU A 498 20.65 16.03 -5.04
C LEU A 498 19.68 16.78 -4.12
N GLU A 499 18.79 17.57 -4.72
CA GLU A 499 17.67 18.19 -4.01
C GLU A 499 16.68 17.12 -3.57
N SER A 500 16.20 17.19 -2.33
CA SER A 500 15.27 16.21 -1.77
C SER A 500 14.34 16.85 -0.76
N ALA A 501 13.21 16.17 -0.49
CA ALA A 501 12.34 16.44 0.65
C ALA A 501 11.86 15.10 1.24
N ALA A 502 11.87 14.99 2.57
CA ALA A 502 11.50 13.77 3.26
C ALA A 502 10.33 14.00 4.23
N TRP A 503 9.40 13.07 4.20
CA TRP A 503 8.29 13.01 5.14
C TRP A 503 7.82 11.56 5.29
N GLY A 504 6.91 11.30 6.23
CA GLY A 504 6.23 10.00 6.31
C GLY A 504 6.24 9.38 7.70
N HIS A 505 6.03 8.10 7.74
CA HIS A 505 5.66 7.29 8.88
C HIS A 505 6.86 6.96 9.79
N ILE A 506 7.46 8.00 10.40
CA ILE A 506 8.66 7.83 11.24
C ILE A 506 8.41 6.90 12.42
N GLY A 507 7.16 6.77 12.86
CA GLY A 507 6.76 5.80 13.89
C GLY A 507 7.14 4.36 13.53
N ASN A 508 7.11 4.01 12.24
CA ASN A 508 7.53 2.69 11.72
C ASN A 508 8.89 2.73 11.01
N ASN A 509 9.73 3.73 11.23
CA ASN A 509 11.00 3.96 10.53
C ASN A 509 10.87 3.93 9.01
N HIS A 510 9.72 4.34 8.51
CA HIS A 510 9.38 4.41 7.10
C HIS A 510 9.26 5.86 6.67
N LEU A 511 10.28 6.36 5.98
CA LEU A 511 10.34 7.71 5.45
C LEU A 511 10.27 7.69 3.92
N HIS A 512 9.40 8.52 3.37
CA HIS A 512 9.36 8.82 1.95
C HIS A 512 10.40 9.92 1.63
N VAL A 513 11.62 9.50 1.36
CA VAL A 513 12.67 10.41 0.90
C VAL A 513 12.51 10.61 -0.60
N ASN A 514 12.11 11.80 -1.00
CA ASN A 514 11.86 12.12 -2.39
C ASN A 514 13.04 12.91 -2.95
N VAL A 515 13.73 12.36 -3.95
CA VAL A 515 14.67 13.11 -4.79
C VAL A 515 13.87 13.93 -5.79
N LEU A 516 14.21 15.20 -5.92
CA LEU A 516 13.54 16.19 -6.75
C LEU A 516 14.43 16.57 -7.93
N PRO A 517 14.58 15.72 -8.95
CA PRO A 517 15.52 15.93 -10.04
C PRO A 517 15.12 17.14 -10.89
N ARG A 518 16.12 17.88 -11.35
CA ARG A 518 15.96 19.04 -12.24
C ARG A 518 16.17 18.69 -13.71
N ASN A 519 16.86 17.57 -13.97
CA ASN A 519 17.21 17.09 -15.31
C ASN A 519 17.41 15.58 -15.32
N ALA A 520 17.61 15.02 -16.53
CA ALA A 520 17.80 13.58 -16.74
C ALA A 520 19.04 13.01 -16.03
N GLU A 521 20.13 13.79 -15.89
CA GLU A 521 21.34 13.36 -15.18
C GLU A 521 21.09 13.17 -13.69
N GLU A 522 20.46 14.14 -13.02
CA GLU A 522 20.06 14.03 -11.61
C GLU A 522 19.05 12.89 -11.39
N TYR A 523 18.16 12.69 -12.36
CA TYR A 523 17.22 11.57 -12.31
C TYR A 523 17.93 10.21 -12.36
N ALA A 524 18.92 10.06 -13.25
CA ALA A 524 19.73 8.85 -13.33
C ALA A 524 20.55 8.60 -12.06
N ARG A 525 21.20 9.65 -11.51
CA ARG A 525 21.94 9.55 -10.23
C ARG A 525 21.02 9.21 -9.06
N GLY A 526 19.83 9.79 -9.02
CA GLY A 526 18.82 9.46 -8.01
C GLY A 526 18.38 8.00 -8.06
N LYS A 527 18.17 7.44 -9.25
CA LYS A 527 17.88 6.00 -9.41
C LYS A 527 19.03 5.11 -8.91
N ALA A 528 20.26 5.45 -9.26
CA ALA A 528 21.45 4.72 -8.79
C ALA A 528 21.59 4.82 -7.26
N LEU A 529 21.28 5.97 -6.68
CA LEU A 529 21.27 6.18 -5.23
C LEU A 529 20.22 5.27 -4.55
N PHE A 530 19.03 5.14 -5.11
CA PHE A 530 17.98 4.26 -4.57
C PHE A 530 18.39 2.78 -4.61
N ALA A 531 19.11 2.35 -5.64
CA ALA A 531 19.64 0.99 -5.71
C ALA A 531 20.69 0.74 -4.59
N ARG A 532 21.53 1.71 -4.27
CA ARG A 532 22.47 1.65 -3.12
C ARG A 532 21.70 1.61 -1.80
N TRP A 533 20.70 2.50 -1.62
CA TRP A 533 19.88 2.48 -0.41
C TRP A 533 19.17 1.14 -0.19
N ALA A 534 18.72 0.47 -1.26
CA ALA A 534 18.13 -0.86 -1.14
C ALA A 534 19.12 -1.87 -0.56
N GLN A 535 20.41 -1.81 -0.94
CA GLN A 535 21.48 -2.65 -0.39
C GLN A 535 21.75 -2.29 1.09
N ASP A 536 21.91 -1.00 1.38
CA ASP A 536 22.23 -0.53 2.73
C ASP A 536 21.09 -0.82 3.72
N VAL A 537 19.85 -0.59 3.32
CA VAL A 537 18.66 -0.88 4.14
C VAL A 537 18.51 -2.38 4.36
N THR A 538 18.75 -3.20 3.34
CA THR A 538 18.79 -4.66 3.50
C THR A 538 19.86 -5.10 4.49
N ALA A 539 21.06 -4.51 4.42
CA ALA A 539 22.15 -4.79 5.37
C ALA A 539 21.80 -4.37 6.82
N MET A 540 20.91 -3.39 6.99
CA MET A 540 20.36 -3.00 8.30
C MET A 540 19.24 -3.94 8.78
N GLY A 541 18.85 -4.96 8.02
CA GLY A 541 17.72 -5.85 8.33
C GLY A 541 16.35 -5.25 7.98
N GLY A 542 16.32 -4.24 7.12
CA GLY A 542 15.11 -3.52 6.71
C GLY A 542 14.43 -4.11 5.47
N ALA A 543 13.38 -3.42 5.00
CA ALA A 543 12.57 -3.78 3.84
C ALA A 543 12.72 -2.75 2.72
N VAL A 544 12.79 -3.23 1.48
CA VAL A 544 12.94 -2.39 0.28
C VAL A 544 11.61 -1.79 -0.21
N SER A 545 10.49 -2.33 0.24
CA SER A 545 9.15 -1.78 0.05
C SER A 545 8.36 -1.96 1.34
N ALA A 546 8.06 -0.85 2.01
CA ALA A 546 7.38 -0.87 3.30
C ALA A 546 5.84 -0.95 3.16
N GLU A 547 5.25 -0.33 2.12
CA GLU A 547 3.79 -0.27 1.97
C GLU A 547 3.25 -0.30 0.53
N HIS A 548 4.03 0.12 -0.48
CA HIS A 548 3.50 0.25 -1.85
C HIS A 548 3.45 -1.07 -2.64
N GLY A 549 3.93 -2.18 -2.07
CA GLY A 549 4.17 -3.43 -2.79
C GLY A 549 5.37 -3.32 -3.73
N VAL A 550 5.63 -4.38 -4.46
CA VAL A 550 6.77 -4.49 -5.39
C VAL A 550 6.34 -4.20 -6.83
N GLY A 551 5.21 -4.78 -7.23
CA GLY A 551 4.69 -4.65 -8.59
C GLY A 551 5.74 -4.97 -9.64
N LYS A 552 5.82 -4.10 -10.67
CA LYS A 552 6.80 -4.21 -11.76
C LYS A 552 8.05 -3.33 -11.55
N LEU A 553 7.93 -2.27 -10.74
CA LEU A 553 8.99 -1.25 -10.62
C LEU A 553 10.10 -1.60 -9.63
N LYS A 554 9.83 -2.49 -8.66
CA LYS A 554 10.78 -2.80 -7.58
C LYS A 554 11.27 -4.26 -7.61
N ARG A 555 11.10 -4.99 -8.72
CA ARG A 555 11.50 -6.40 -8.85
C ARG A 555 12.99 -6.63 -8.51
N ASP A 556 13.86 -5.75 -9.01
CA ASP A 556 15.29 -5.85 -8.76
C ASP A 556 15.64 -5.67 -7.28
N PHE A 557 14.82 -4.91 -6.55
CA PHE A 557 14.98 -4.73 -5.12
C PHE A 557 14.61 -5.99 -4.32
N LEU A 558 13.71 -6.84 -4.82
CA LEU A 558 13.48 -8.16 -4.22
C LEU A 558 14.74 -9.02 -4.29
N THR A 559 15.41 -9.03 -5.44
CA THR A 559 16.68 -9.77 -5.60
C THR A 559 17.77 -9.19 -4.70
N THR A 560 17.81 -7.86 -4.54
CA THR A 560 18.72 -7.21 -3.60
C THR A 560 18.44 -7.64 -2.16
N MET A 561 17.15 -7.70 -1.78
CA MET A 561 16.74 -7.99 -0.39
C MET A 561 16.88 -9.47 -0.02
N TYR A 562 16.43 -10.37 -0.89
CA TYR A 562 16.32 -11.79 -0.56
C TYR A 562 17.35 -12.68 -1.28
N GLY A 563 18.05 -12.15 -2.29
CA GLY A 563 18.93 -12.94 -3.15
C GLY A 563 18.17 -13.70 -4.23
N SER A 564 18.90 -14.09 -5.29
CA SER A 564 18.31 -14.72 -6.48
C SER A 564 17.66 -16.08 -6.19
N GLU A 565 18.21 -16.88 -5.27
CA GLU A 565 17.63 -18.19 -4.96
C GLU A 565 16.27 -18.07 -4.28
N HIS A 566 16.11 -17.21 -3.29
CA HIS A 566 14.82 -17.01 -2.63
C HIS A 566 13.77 -16.40 -3.58
N VAL A 567 14.19 -15.58 -4.55
CA VAL A 567 13.28 -15.10 -5.60
C VAL A 567 12.85 -16.26 -6.53
N ARG A 568 13.73 -17.25 -6.77
CA ARG A 568 13.38 -18.50 -7.47
C ARG A 568 12.41 -19.36 -6.65
N GLU A 569 12.57 -19.44 -5.34
CA GLU A 569 11.60 -20.11 -4.45
C GLU A 569 10.23 -19.44 -4.52
N MET A 570 10.16 -18.10 -4.49
CA MET A 570 8.91 -17.36 -4.73
C MET A 570 8.31 -17.71 -6.10
N ALA A 571 9.11 -17.83 -7.14
CA ALA A 571 8.65 -18.19 -8.48
C ALA A 571 8.09 -19.62 -8.54
N ARG A 572 8.72 -20.59 -7.84
CA ARG A 572 8.19 -21.97 -7.70
C ARG A 572 6.83 -21.95 -6.99
N LEU A 573 6.70 -21.20 -5.90
CA LEU A 573 5.43 -21.03 -5.19
C LEU A 573 4.35 -20.45 -6.12
N LYS A 574 4.65 -19.40 -6.88
CA LYS A 574 3.73 -18.85 -7.89
C LYS A 574 3.27 -19.91 -8.88
N LEU A 575 4.17 -20.73 -9.37
CA LEU A 575 3.85 -21.78 -10.35
C LEU A 575 2.92 -22.86 -9.79
N ALA A 576 2.95 -23.13 -8.49
CA ALA A 576 1.99 -24.04 -7.84
C ALA A 576 0.56 -23.49 -7.91
N PHE A 577 0.36 -22.17 -7.81
CA PHE A 577 -0.95 -21.52 -7.91
C PHE A 577 -1.37 -21.20 -9.35
N ASP A 578 -0.43 -20.86 -10.19
CA ASP A 578 -0.65 -20.42 -11.58
C ASP A 578 0.40 -21.04 -12.53
N PRO A 579 0.26 -22.33 -12.87
CA PRO A 579 1.22 -23.06 -13.69
C PRO A 579 1.42 -22.48 -15.10
N ALA A 580 0.42 -21.74 -15.60
CA ALA A 580 0.47 -21.11 -16.92
C ALA A 580 1.05 -19.68 -16.88
N CYS A 581 1.40 -19.13 -15.70
CA CYS A 581 1.92 -17.77 -15.51
C CYS A 581 1.01 -16.68 -16.11
N GLN A 582 -0.29 -16.82 -15.95
CA GLN A 582 -1.27 -15.92 -16.55
C GLN A 582 -1.56 -14.68 -15.68
N LEU A 583 -1.52 -14.83 -14.35
CA LEU A 583 -1.90 -13.77 -13.41
C LEU A 583 -0.73 -12.84 -13.10
N GLY A 584 -1.00 -11.51 -13.07
CA GLY A 584 -0.07 -10.50 -12.61
C GLY A 584 1.27 -10.50 -13.36
N ARG A 585 1.26 -10.70 -14.66
CA ARG A 585 2.48 -10.78 -15.48
C ARG A 585 3.42 -9.61 -15.23
N GLY A 586 4.67 -9.91 -14.90
CA GLY A 586 5.70 -8.93 -14.56
C GLY A 586 5.67 -8.40 -13.15
N ASN A 587 4.66 -8.70 -12.32
CA ASN A 587 4.66 -8.39 -10.89
C ASN A 587 5.58 -9.37 -10.17
N LEU A 588 6.39 -8.88 -9.23
CA LEU A 588 7.39 -9.61 -8.44
C LEU A 588 8.51 -10.26 -9.26
N PHE A 589 8.21 -10.79 -10.45
CA PHE A 589 9.14 -11.59 -11.26
C PHE A 589 9.26 -11.08 -12.68
N ASP A 590 10.43 -11.29 -13.27
CA ASP A 590 10.59 -11.22 -14.71
C ASP A 590 9.95 -12.46 -15.37
N ALA A 591 9.39 -12.29 -16.55
CA ALA A 591 8.82 -13.40 -17.31
C ALA A 591 9.87 -14.46 -17.67
N ALA A 592 11.11 -14.05 -17.91
CA ALA A 592 12.21 -14.95 -18.22
C ALA A 592 12.53 -15.87 -17.04
N LEU A 593 12.52 -15.36 -15.80
CA LEU A 593 12.72 -16.16 -14.59
C LEU A 593 11.63 -17.21 -14.43
N LEU A 594 10.36 -16.83 -14.63
CA LEU A 594 9.24 -17.78 -14.54
C LEU A 594 9.34 -18.89 -15.60
N ASP A 595 9.75 -18.55 -16.82
CA ASP A 595 9.96 -19.54 -17.90
C ASP A 595 11.15 -20.46 -17.61
N GLU A 596 12.19 -19.96 -16.96
CA GLU A 596 13.35 -20.75 -16.52
C GLU A 596 12.96 -21.74 -15.43
N VAL A 597 12.36 -21.29 -14.34
CA VAL A 597 11.94 -22.12 -13.21
C VAL A 597 10.93 -23.18 -13.65
N ARG A 598 10.00 -22.84 -14.56
CA ARG A 598 9.05 -23.80 -15.13
C ARG A 598 9.73 -24.91 -15.92
N ARG A 599 10.79 -24.60 -16.70
CA ARG A 599 11.57 -25.60 -17.45
C ARG A 599 12.34 -26.53 -16.52
N GLU A 600 12.88 -26.02 -15.43
CA GLU A 600 13.56 -26.82 -14.41
C GLU A 600 12.61 -27.82 -13.75
N GLY A 601 11.42 -27.39 -13.35
CA GLY A 601 10.40 -28.27 -12.79
C GLY A 601 9.91 -29.36 -13.76
N ALA A 602 9.91 -29.08 -15.06
CA ALA A 602 9.54 -30.06 -16.08
C ALA A 602 10.69 -31.05 -16.42
N ALA A 603 11.94 -30.73 -16.07
CA ALA A 603 13.12 -31.55 -16.35
C ALA A 603 13.42 -32.58 -15.25
N VAL A 604 12.76 -32.53 -14.09
CA VAL A 604 12.84 -33.56 -13.05
C VAL A 604 11.92 -34.71 -13.47
N PRO A 605 12.43 -35.91 -13.85
CA PRO A 605 11.56 -37.02 -14.24
C PRO A 605 10.73 -37.46 -13.01
N GLU A 606 9.41 -37.59 -13.18
CA GLU A 606 8.58 -38.45 -12.33
C GLU A 606 9.14 -39.88 -12.44
N GLY A 607 9.92 -40.32 -11.45
CA GLY A 607 10.43 -41.67 -11.45
C GLY A 607 11.77 -41.86 -10.73
N ALA A 608 11.76 -41.60 -9.43
CA ALA A 608 12.68 -42.26 -8.50
C ALA A 608 11.87 -42.79 -7.31
N ASP A 609 10.79 -43.55 -7.63
CA ASP A 609 10.13 -44.37 -6.64
C ASP A 609 11.01 -45.57 -6.31
N ALA A 610 11.23 -45.69 -5.01
CA ALA A 610 11.67 -46.87 -4.27
C ALA A 610 11.54 -48.20 -5.04
N ALA A 611 12.63 -48.71 -5.54
CA ALA A 611 12.76 -50.11 -5.85
C ALA A 611 13.83 -50.74 -4.96
N ASP A 612 13.35 -51.65 -4.12
CA ASP A 612 14.06 -52.79 -3.61
C ASP A 612 14.92 -52.61 -2.35
N ALA A 613 14.34 -52.85 -1.21
CA ALA A 613 14.99 -53.43 -0.06
C ALA A 613 14.19 -54.67 0.37
N GLY A 614 14.49 -55.78 -0.25
CA GLY A 614 14.09 -57.11 0.25
C GLY A 614 14.91 -57.46 1.52
N PRO A 615 14.36 -58.30 2.38
CA PRO A 615 14.91 -58.59 3.69
C PRO A 615 15.92 -59.73 3.65
N ASP A 616 17.02 -59.69 4.41
CA ASP A 616 17.44 -60.83 5.23
C ASP A 616 18.68 -60.58 6.09
N ALA A 617 18.55 -61.15 7.30
CA ALA A 617 19.52 -61.80 8.17
C ALA A 617 20.40 -60.92 9.10
N ALA A 618 19.97 -60.87 10.32
CA ALA A 618 20.46 -61.53 11.55
C ALA A 618 21.96 -61.42 11.92
N ASP A 619 22.12 -60.89 13.13
CA ASP A 619 22.96 -61.42 14.23
C ASP A 619 24.48 -61.13 14.22
N ALA A 620 24.92 -60.36 15.19
CA ALA A 620 25.96 -60.57 16.17
C ALA A 620 26.48 -59.26 16.79
N GLY A 621 26.17 -58.99 18.04
CA GLY A 621 27.04 -58.18 18.91
C GLY A 621 28.02 -59.09 19.67
N PRO A 622 28.73 -58.64 20.74
CA PRO A 622 29.23 -57.26 21.04
C PRO A 622 30.79 -57.29 21.30
N ASP A 623 31.44 -56.18 21.48
CA ASP A 623 32.31 -55.84 22.60
C ASP A 623 33.17 -54.56 22.38
N ALA A 624 33.09 -53.71 23.30
CA ALA A 624 34.01 -53.11 24.29
C ALA A 624 35.28 -52.33 23.85
N SER A 625 35.34 -51.13 24.49
CA SER A 625 36.57 -50.44 24.98
C SER A 625 37.43 -49.69 23.94
N GLY A 626 37.74 -48.45 24.08
CA GLY A 626 38.24 -47.68 25.16
C GLY A 626 39.04 -46.48 24.67
N ALA A 627 39.03 -45.43 25.47
CA ALA A 627 40.06 -44.41 25.61
C ALA A 627 40.20 -43.27 24.54
N GLY A 628 39.88 -42.03 24.96
CA GLY A 628 40.52 -40.80 24.47
C GLY A 628 41.90 -40.63 25.17
N PRO A 629 42.50 -39.46 25.24
CA PRO A 629 42.37 -38.21 24.50
C PRO A 629 43.71 -37.76 23.86
N ASP A 630 43.78 -36.73 23.06
CA ASP A 630 44.75 -35.64 23.27
C ASP A 630 44.67 -34.48 22.26
N THR A 631 44.90 -33.35 22.81
CA THR A 631 45.09 -31.99 22.33
C THR A 631 46.13 -31.82 21.22
N ALA A 632 45.92 -30.87 20.29
CA ALA A 632 46.91 -29.84 19.96
C ALA A 632 46.35 -28.76 19.00
N ALA A 633 46.56 -27.51 19.39
CA ALA A 633 46.41 -26.29 18.66
C ALA A 633 47.39 -26.17 17.48
N VAL A 634 47.05 -25.37 16.45
CA VAL A 634 47.84 -24.29 15.85
C VAL A 634 46.97 -23.57 14.75
N GLY A 635 46.80 -22.25 14.85
CA GLY A 635 46.29 -21.37 13.77
C GLY A 635 47.46 -20.90 12.88
N PRO A 636 47.33 -19.69 12.26
CA PRO A 636 46.39 -19.29 11.21
C PRO A 636 47.12 -18.99 9.88
N ASP A 637 46.43 -19.08 8.77
CA ASP A 637 46.79 -18.33 7.56
C ASP A 637 45.58 -18.37 6.56
N ALA A 638 44.94 -17.25 6.36
CA ALA A 638 43.99 -17.07 5.26
C ALA A 638 44.20 -15.68 4.67
N THR A 639 44.91 -15.65 3.57
CA THR A 639 44.98 -14.50 2.65
C THR A 639 43.63 -14.21 2.03
N PRO A 640 43.27 -12.92 1.85
CA PRO A 640 41.98 -12.52 1.26
C PRO A 640 42.00 -12.70 -0.25
N VAL A 641 41.00 -13.40 -0.77
CA VAL A 641 40.70 -13.45 -2.21
C VAL A 641 39.99 -12.18 -2.59
N SER A 642 40.63 -11.39 -3.45
CA SER A 642 40.08 -10.20 -4.10
C SER A 642 38.91 -10.59 -5.02
N LEU A 643 37.69 -10.16 -4.71
CA LEU A 643 36.57 -10.15 -5.66
C LEU A 643 36.72 -8.94 -6.58
N ALA A 644 37.02 -9.22 -7.85
CA ALA A 644 37.02 -8.22 -8.90
C ALA A 644 35.60 -7.70 -9.14
N ALA A 645 35.44 -6.38 -9.12
CA ALA A 645 34.21 -5.69 -9.44
C ALA A 645 33.80 -5.96 -10.89
N ALA A 646 32.57 -6.40 -11.08
CA ALA A 646 31.94 -6.45 -12.39
C ALA A 646 31.60 -5.00 -12.87
N PRO A 647 31.72 -4.69 -14.15
CA PRO A 647 31.54 -3.33 -14.63
C PRO A 647 30.09 -2.85 -14.56
N ALA A 648 29.91 -1.61 -14.16
CA ALA A 648 28.65 -0.89 -13.94
C ALA A 648 27.76 -0.75 -15.20
N ASP A 649 28.23 -1.15 -16.37
CA ASP A 649 27.53 -0.97 -17.65
C ASP A 649 26.42 -1.98 -17.94
N ALA A 650 26.34 -3.08 -17.22
CA ALA A 650 25.29 -4.08 -17.43
C ALA A 650 23.95 -3.67 -16.79
N LEU A 651 23.98 -2.92 -15.68
CA LEU A 651 22.78 -2.47 -14.97
C LEU A 651 22.08 -1.30 -15.67
N ALA A 652 22.85 -0.43 -16.31
CA ALA A 652 22.33 0.71 -17.08
C ALA A 652 21.58 0.28 -18.35
N LYS A 653 21.92 -0.87 -18.92
CA LYS A 653 21.28 -1.38 -20.14
C LYS A 653 19.92 -2.03 -19.91
N ALA A 654 19.70 -2.62 -18.73
CA ALA A 654 18.42 -3.26 -18.39
C ALA A 654 17.32 -2.24 -18.04
N MET A 655 17.70 -1.03 -17.60
CA MET A 655 16.76 0.03 -17.23
C MET A 655 16.43 1.00 -18.37
N ASN A 656 17.07 0.87 -19.53
CA ASN A 656 16.91 1.80 -20.66
C ASN A 656 16.11 1.24 -21.85
N THR A 657 15.58 0.01 -21.77
CA THR A 657 14.71 -0.57 -22.80
C THR A 657 13.24 -0.24 -22.55
N GLY A 658 12.94 1.03 -22.43
CA GLY A 658 11.59 1.61 -22.49
C GLY A 658 11.38 2.34 -23.82
N GLU A 659 11.92 1.83 -24.92
CA GLU A 659 11.50 2.28 -26.25
C GLU A 659 10.19 1.61 -26.60
N VAL A 660 9.15 2.42 -26.59
CA VAL A 660 7.86 2.10 -27.18
C VAL A 660 7.72 2.95 -28.44
N SER A 661 7.65 2.24 -29.53
CA SER A 661 7.01 2.75 -30.74
C SER A 661 5.49 2.76 -30.57
#